data_13f70a623a6b766eec2ac1b30ff8a524
#
_entry.id   13f70a623a6b766eec2ac1b30ff8a524
#
_cell.length_a   1.000
_cell.length_b   1.000
_cell.length_c   1.000
_cell.angle_alpha   90.00
_cell.angle_beta   90.00
_cell.angle_gamma   90.00
#
_symmetry.space_group_name_H-M   'P 1'
#
loop_
_entity.id
_entity.type
_entity.pdbx_description
1 polymer ?
#
loop_
_entity_poly.entity_id
_entity_poly.type
_entity_poly.pdbx_seq_one_letter_code
_entity_poly.pdbx_strand_id
1 'polypeptide(L)'
;MSRAIILIPIYENVGIQSVSLGLLHAIEQLDIRVKFFKPIVQNDRYDKSNDIFSKYHLVSVNNSLKIKVVESTLISNNKDILIEEIIAKYHLKSQNTQIVLIEGLPIKYQFSNLLNYEIAKALNAEIIFILSISDSNLLKVKEHIKLISNSFGSIKNKNIIGLIINKINSPVNKYDNIYYDITGINYSINLDLNKQNNYIKKINENAPLPILGCIPWNNDLIYIRALDVCNNLKANIINRGEIATRRIKSILFCSCNLSNIIRYLHSGSLLVTSADRLEVIIAICLAIMNGLKIAAILLTGSCKMNKQIIKLCQCTFQTGIPIFTVSSNTWQTSINLQKLNMKIPADDVYRIKKTQEHVANYINSHWLNSLTLDYKRIYDLLSPPAFRYHLTQLAKKANKCIVLPEGNEIRTMKAAIICAERKIASCILLGSIDEIKNTALSGGINLNSSIKIIDPIAIKDNYVSRLVELRKNKGMTTLAAKEHLKDNVVLATMMLENDEVDGLVSGAVNTTANTIRPSLQIIKTVPNTSLISSIFFMLLPEQVLVYGDCAINPNPNPMQLAEIAIQSADSARDFGINPLVAMISYSTGNSACGSDVEKVRKATIIAQQKRPDLIIDGPLQYDAALIKEVARFKAPNSKVAGKATVLIFPDLNTGNTTYKAVQRSANLISIGPMLQGIRKPVNDLSRGASVDDIVYTIALTAIQSDKLQNKTIINEDMTL
;
A
#
# COMPACT_ATOMS: atom_id res chain seq x y z
N MET A 1 -0.55 -9.83 -12.34
CA MET A 1 -0.43 -9.20 -10.99
C MET A 1 -1.55 -9.72 -10.10
N SER A 2 -1.35 -9.81 -8.81
CA SER A 2 -2.33 -10.31 -7.85
C SER A 2 -3.46 -9.29 -7.60
N ARG A 3 -4.68 -9.78 -7.37
CA ARG A 3 -5.81 -8.98 -6.92
C ARG A 3 -5.63 -8.64 -5.44
N ALA A 4 -5.71 -7.37 -5.07
CA ALA A 4 -5.59 -6.92 -3.69
C ALA A 4 -6.97 -6.69 -3.10
N ILE A 5 -7.25 -7.26 -1.91
CA ILE A 5 -8.49 -7.06 -1.16
C ILE A 5 -8.12 -6.62 0.24
N ILE A 6 -8.55 -5.43 0.67
CA ILE A 6 -8.30 -4.91 2.01
C ILE A 6 -9.54 -5.00 2.88
N LEU A 7 -9.37 -5.55 4.08
CA LEU A 7 -10.41 -5.68 5.11
C LEU A 7 -10.28 -4.51 6.08
N ILE A 8 -11.27 -3.66 6.17
CA ILE A 8 -11.24 -2.45 7.00
C ILE A 8 -12.28 -2.55 8.12
N PRO A 9 -11.85 -2.58 9.38
CA PRO A 9 -12.77 -2.61 10.52
C PRO A 9 -13.45 -1.24 10.69
N ILE A 10 -14.78 -1.22 10.88
CA ILE A 10 -15.56 0.01 11.12
C ILE A 10 -15.59 0.37 12.62
N TYR A 11 -15.45 -0.62 13.49
CA TYR A 11 -15.41 -0.46 14.96
C TYR A 11 -14.25 -1.23 15.57
N GLU A 12 -13.98 -0.98 16.84
CA GLU A 12 -13.10 -1.84 17.63
C GLU A 12 -13.76 -3.21 17.83
N ASN A 13 -12.92 -4.24 17.96
CA ASN A 13 -13.36 -5.61 18.28
C ASN A 13 -14.35 -6.26 17.31
N VAL A 14 -14.43 -5.81 16.07
CA VAL A 14 -15.29 -6.42 15.03
C VAL A 14 -14.91 -7.88 14.68
N GLY A 15 -13.78 -8.38 15.16
CA GLY A 15 -13.31 -9.74 14.88
C GLY A 15 -12.63 -9.89 13.51
N ILE A 16 -11.88 -8.89 13.08
CA ILE A 16 -11.18 -8.88 11.77
C ILE A 16 -10.32 -10.13 11.57
N GLN A 17 -9.62 -10.61 12.61
CA GLN A 17 -8.79 -11.81 12.54
C GLN A 17 -9.60 -13.07 12.20
N SER A 18 -10.76 -13.24 12.80
CA SER A 18 -11.65 -14.39 12.51
C SER A 18 -12.20 -14.33 11.08
N VAL A 19 -12.59 -13.14 10.64
CA VAL A 19 -13.06 -12.91 9.27
C VAL A 19 -11.93 -13.17 8.26
N SER A 20 -10.71 -12.69 8.53
CA SER A 20 -9.55 -12.95 7.67
C SER A 20 -9.25 -14.44 7.53
N LEU A 21 -9.28 -15.19 8.66
CA LEU A 21 -9.05 -16.63 8.66
C LEU A 21 -10.10 -17.38 7.82
N GLY A 22 -11.37 -17.03 7.99
CA GLY A 22 -12.45 -17.68 7.25
C GLY A 22 -12.48 -17.32 5.77
N LEU A 23 -12.19 -16.07 5.42
CA LEU A 23 -12.08 -15.64 4.02
C LEU A 23 -10.92 -16.34 3.31
N LEU A 24 -9.76 -16.42 3.95
CA LEU A 24 -8.62 -17.17 3.39
C LEU A 24 -9.03 -18.61 3.09
N HIS A 25 -9.64 -19.28 4.07
CA HIS A 25 -10.10 -20.65 3.90
C HIS A 25 -11.14 -20.79 2.77
N ALA A 26 -12.13 -19.88 2.70
CA ALA A 26 -13.15 -19.90 1.65
C ALA A 26 -12.56 -19.68 0.25
N ILE A 27 -11.55 -18.83 0.12
CA ILE A 27 -10.86 -18.57 -1.15
C ILE A 27 -9.96 -19.77 -1.54
N GLU A 28 -9.27 -20.39 -0.58
CA GLU A 28 -8.46 -21.58 -0.81
C GLU A 28 -9.31 -22.78 -1.27
N GLN A 29 -10.52 -22.91 -0.77
CA GLN A 29 -11.47 -23.96 -1.22
C GLN A 29 -11.86 -23.84 -2.70
N LEU A 30 -11.63 -22.70 -3.33
CA LEU A 30 -11.86 -22.48 -4.76
C LEU A 30 -10.59 -22.69 -5.60
N ASP A 31 -9.55 -23.32 -5.06
CA ASP A 31 -8.24 -23.53 -5.68
C ASP A 31 -7.54 -22.23 -6.11
N ILE A 32 -7.88 -21.10 -5.48
CA ILE A 32 -7.27 -19.80 -5.73
C ILE A 32 -6.06 -19.64 -4.80
N ARG A 33 -4.89 -19.34 -5.38
CA ARG A 33 -3.68 -19.06 -4.61
C ARG A 33 -3.79 -17.71 -3.91
N VAL A 34 -4.08 -17.72 -2.62
CA VAL A 34 -4.22 -16.54 -1.78
C VAL A 34 -3.08 -16.43 -0.77
N LYS A 35 -2.66 -15.19 -0.46
CA LYS A 35 -1.76 -14.88 0.67
C LYS A 35 -2.37 -13.80 1.54
N PHE A 36 -1.93 -13.79 2.80
CA PHE A 36 -2.32 -12.78 3.77
C PHE A 36 -1.19 -11.76 3.96
N PHE A 37 -1.55 -10.48 4.00
CA PHE A 37 -0.62 -9.38 4.25
C PHE A 37 -1.17 -8.47 5.34
N LYS A 38 -0.40 -8.30 6.41
CA LYS A 38 -0.66 -7.35 7.48
C LYS A 38 0.39 -6.26 7.42
N PRO A 39 0.08 -5.07 6.85
CA PRO A 39 1.05 -4.00 6.63
C PRO A 39 1.71 -3.52 7.91
N ILE A 40 0.93 -3.39 8.99
CA ILE A 40 1.33 -2.77 10.24
C ILE A 40 0.95 -3.66 11.41
N VAL A 41 1.90 -3.88 12.33
CA VAL A 41 1.70 -4.67 13.55
C VAL A 41 1.84 -3.82 14.79
N GLN A 42 1.03 -4.12 15.79
CA GLN A 42 1.14 -3.52 17.12
C GLN A 42 2.40 -4.05 17.84
N ASN A 43 3.08 -3.17 18.54
CA ASN A 43 4.36 -3.49 19.20
C ASN A 43 4.23 -4.39 20.44
N ASP A 44 3.06 -4.89 20.74
CA ASP A 44 2.82 -5.71 21.93
C ASP A 44 3.50 -7.08 21.78
N ARG A 45 4.27 -7.46 22.78
CA ARG A 45 4.84 -8.80 22.94
C ARG A 45 3.79 -9.93 22.82
N TYR A 46 2.52 -9.58 22.69
CA TYR A 46 1.35 -10.44 22.61
C TYR A 46 0.63 -10.41 21.25
N ASP A 47 1.15 -9.75 20.22
CA ASP A 47 0.49 -9.83 18.88
C ASP A 47 0.83 -11.15 18.19
N LYS A 48 0.30 -12.22 18.78
CA LYS A 48 0.39 -13.59 18.25
C LYS A 48 -0.46 -13.81 16.99
N SER A 49 -1.14 -12.78 16.48
CA SER A 49 -1.93 -12.89 15.27
C SER A 49 -1.08 -13.21 14.04
N ASN A 50 0.14 -12.67 13.99
CA ASN A 50 1.09 -12.99 12.93
C ASN A 50 1.56 -14.46 13.00
N ASP A 51 1.63 -15.06 14.19
CA ASP A 51 2.08 -16.43 14.36
C ASP A 51 1.07 -17.44 13.78
N ILE A 52 -0.24 -17.12 13.82
CA ILE A 52 -1.28 -17.97 13.21
C ILE A 52 -1.09 -18.04 11.70
N PHE A 53 -1.02 -16.88 11.06
CA PHE A 53 -0.87 -16.79 9.61
C PHE A 53 0.51 -17.27 9.12
N SER A 54 1.58 -17.11 9.92
CA SER A 54 2.91 -17.62 9.59
C SER A 54 2.98 -19.15 9.64
N LYS A 55 2.34 -19.77 10.62
CA LYS A 55 2.32 -21.22 10.79
C LYS A 55 1.58 -21.96 9.67
N TYR A 56 0.61 -21.31 9.05
CA TYR A 56 -0.11 -21.82 7.88
C TYR A 56 0.51 -21.36 6.54
N HIS A 57 1.80 -20.97 6.52
CA HIS A 57 2.54 -20.50 5.34
C HIS A 57 1.97 -19.24 4.68
N LEU A 58 1.07 -18.53 5.35
CA LEU A 58 0.38 -17.37 4.81
C LEU A 58 1.12 -16.05 5.05
N VAL A 59 2.08 -16.01 6.00
CA VAL A 59 2.83 -14.79 6.36
C VAL A 59 4.26 -15.09 6.79
N SER A 60 5.23 -14.31 6.31
CA SER A 60 6.53 -14.15 6.97
C SER A 60 6.47 -12.95 7.91
N VAL A 61 6.77 -13.13 9.19
CA VAL A 61 6.68 -12.12 10.26
C VAL A 61 7.52 -10.86 9.99
N ASN A 62 8.58 -10.98 9.19
CA ASN A 62 9.55 -9.89 8.95
C ASN A 62 9.08 -8.80 7.97
N ASN A 63 7.87 -8.89 7.41
CA ASN A 63 7.41 -7.97 6.36
C ASN A 63 6.38 -6.94 6.81
N SER A 64 6.10 -6.83 8.10
CA SER A 64 5.18 -5.83 8.65
C SER A 64 5.94 -4.67 9.32
N LEU A 65 5.36 -3.48 9.30
CA LEU A 65 5.89 -2.31 9.99
C LEU A 65 5.41 -2.27 11.44
N LYS A 66 6.25 -1.82 12.36
CA LYS A 66 5.84 -1.63 13.75
C LYS A 66 5.08 -0.30 13.90
N ILE A 67 3.99 -0.29 14.65
CA ILE A 67 3.15 0.91 14.84
C ILE A 67 3.94 2.14 15.30
N LYS A 68 4.93 1.97 16.19
CA LYS A 68 5.78 3.07 16.65
C LYS A 68 6.59 3.73 15.53
N VAL A 69 7.06 2.94 14.56
CA VAL A 69 7.75 3.45 13.37
C VAL A 69 6.78 4.23 12.50
N VAL A 70 5.57 3.73 12.34
CA VAL A 70 4.50 4.41 11.60
C VAL A 70 4.17 5.77 12.23
N GLU A 71 3.99 5.81 13.55
CA GLU A 71 3.71 7.05 14.29
C GLU A 71 4.85 8.07 14.12
N SER A 72 6.11 7.66 14.31
CA SER A 72 7.26 8.56 14.15
C SER A 72 7.39 9.09 12.72
N THR A 73 7.12 8.25 11.72
CA THR A 73 7.18 8.65 10.29
C THR A 73 6.05 9.61 9.92
N LEU A 74 4.86 9.42 10.48
CA LEU A 74 3.73 10.34 10.27
C LEU A 74 3.96 11.70 10.94
N ILE A 75 4.53 11.72 12.15
CA ILE A 75 4.90 12.96 12.86
C ILE A 75 5.95 13.76 12.07
N SER A 76 6.92 13.08 11.44
CA SER A 76 7.94 13.71 10.58
C SER A 76 7.42 14.12 9.20
N ASN A 77 6.13 14.02 8.94
CA ASN A 77 5.45 14.34 7.67
C ASN A 77 5.97 13.54 6.45
N ASN A 78 6.53 12.36 6.69
CA ASN A 78 7.09 11.47 5.66
C ASN A 78 6.11 10.34 5.26
N LYS A 79 4.82 10.67 5.16
CA LYS A 79 3.75 9.70 4.81
C LYS A 79 4.06 8.92 3.53
N ASP A 80 4.61 9.58 2.53
CA ASP A 80 4.86 8.98 1.21
C ASP A 80 5.94 7.88 1.28
N ILE A 81 6.98 8.07 2.07
CA ILE A 81 8.03 7.06 2.29
C ILE A 81 7.43 5.82 2.97
N LEU A 82 6.54 6.04 3.93
CA LEU A 82 5.83 4.96 4.61
C LEU A 82 4.99 4.12 3.62
N ILE A 83 4.25 4.78 2.73
CA ILE A 83 3.42 4.10 1.73
C ILE A 83 4.29 3.35 0.71
N GLU A 84 5.40 3.94 0.24
CA GLU A 84 6.36 3.25 -0.64
C GLU A 84 6.94 1.98 0.01
N GLU A 85 7.26 2.03 1.31
CA GLU A 85 7.74 0.85 2.04
C GLU A 85 6.66 -0.24 2.15
N ILE A 86 5.40 0.15 2.39
CA ILE A 86 4.26 -0.79 2.39
C ILE A 86 4.08 -1.43 1.02
N ILE A 87 4.17 -0.65 -0.06
CA ILE A 87 4.09 -1.17 -1.44
C ILE A 87 5.22 -2.16 -1.71
N ALA A 88 6.45 -1.83 -1.30
CA ALA A 88 7.60 -2.73 -1.45
C ALA A 88 7.37 -4.08 -0.75
N LYS A 89 6.91 -4.04 0.49
CA LYS A 89 6.58 -5.25 1.27
C LYS A 89 5.42 -6.05 0.66
N TYR A 90 4.41 -5.37 0.13
CA TYR A 90 3.29 -5.99 -0.59
C TYR A 90 3.78 -6.74 -1.84
N HIS A 91 4.63 -6.13 -2.66
CA HIS A 91 5.13 -6.76 -3.89
C HIS A 91 5.95 -8.03 -3.63
N LEU A 92 6.71 -8.08 -2.54
CA LEU A 92 7.40 -9.30 -2.11
C LEU A 92 6.41 -10.43 -1.80
N LYS A 93 5.20 -10.10 -1.32
CA LYS A 93 4.14 -11.07 -0.99
C LYS A 93 3.32 -11.48 -2.20
N SER A 94 3.08 -10.57 -3.12
CA SER A 94 2.19 -10.78 -4.26
C SER A 94 2.77 -11.69 -5.34
N GLN A 95 4.05 -12.05 -5.25
CA GLN A 95 4.70 -12.96 -6.19
C GLN A 95 4.05 -14.35 -6.14
N ASN A 96 3.70 -14.88 -7.31
CA ASN A 96 3.09 -16.20 -7.50
C ASN A 96 1.74 -16.39 -6.78
N THR A 97 0.98 -15.31 -6.58
CA THR A 97 -0.36 -15.34 -5.99
C THR A 97 -1.41 -14.69 -6.89
N GLN A 98 -2.64 -15.18 -6.81
CA GLN A 98 -3.78 -14.61 -7.54
C GLN A 98 -4.46 -13.52 -6.70
N ILE A 99 -4.61 -13.75 -5.39
CA ILE A 99 -5.24 -12.81 -4.45
C ILE A 99 -4.32 -12.56 -3.26
N VAL A 100 -4.22 -11.30 -2.83
CA VAL A 100 -3.62 -10.93 -1.55
C VAL A 100 -4.70 -10.29 -0.68
N LEU A 101 -5.00 -10.94 0.45
CA LEU A 101 -5.91 -10.41 1.46
C LEU A 101 -5.13 -9.55 2.45
N ILE A 102 -5.52 -8.29 2.61
CA ILE A 102 -4.81 -7.30 3.41
C ILE A 102 -5.63 -6.98 4.66
N GLU A 103 -5.00 -7.05 5.84
CA GLU A 103 -5.62 -6.62 7.09
C GLU A 103 -5.38 -5.14 7.33
N GLY A 104 -6.45 -4.34 7.33
CA GLY A 104 -6.41 -2.93 7.66
C GLY A 104 -6.17 -2.66 9.14
N LEU A 105 -5.74 -1.43 9.45
CA LEU A 105 -5.52 -0.97 10.81
C LEU A 105 -6.83 -0.85 11.59
N PRO A 106 -6.85 -1.26 12.87
CA PRO A 106 -8.00 -1.02 13.74
C PRO A 106 -8.19 0.48 14.00
N ILE A 107 -9.44 0.92 14.22
CA ILE A 107 -9.82 2.35 14.40
C ILE A 107 -9.24 2.99 15.67
N LYS A 108 -8.60 2.24 16.52
CA LYS A 108 -7.97 2.71 17.77
C LYS A 108 -7.06 3.94 17.61
N TYR A 109 -6.45 4.14 16.43
CA TYR A 109 -5.54 5.25 16.16
C TYR A 109 -6.24 6.32 15.31
N GLN A 110 -6.04 7.60 15.62
CA GLN A 110 -6.67 8.73 14.90
C GLN A 110 -6.35 8.73 13.40
N PHE A 111 -5.17 8.24 13.02
CA PHE A 111 -4.71 8.15 11.63
C PHE A 111 -5.17 6.88 10.89
N SER A 112 -5.89 5.95 11.54
CA SER A 112 -6.22 4.65 10.96
C SER A 112 -7.01 4.73 9.67
N ASN A 113 -8.07 5.54 9.63
CA ASN A 113 -8.92 5.67 8.44
C ASN A 113 -8.15 6.28 7.27
N LEU A 114 -7.38 7.35 7.53
CA LEU A 114 -6.56 7.99 6.51
C LEU A 114 -5.53 7.01 5.94
N LEU A 115 -4.84 6.29 6.82
CA LEU A 115 -3.77 5.37 6.39
C LEU A 115 -4.33 4.13 5.68
N ASN A 116 -5.46 3.58 6.14
CA ASN A 116 -6.17 2.50 5.46
C ASN A 116 -6.59 2.92 4.04
N TYR A 117 -7.09 4.15 3.87
CA TYR A 117 -7.45 4.69 2.56
C TYR A 117 -6.24 4.85 1.64
N GLU A 118 -5.15 5.42 2.14
CA GLU A 118 -3.91 5.59 1.37
C GLU A 118 -3.31 4.24 0.97
N ILE A 119 -3.33 3.23 1.85
CA ILE A 119 -2.90 1.86 1.53
C ILE A 119 -3.80 1.24 0.45
N ALA A 120 -5.12 1.34 0.61
CA ALA A 120 -6.08 0.82 -0.36
C ALA A 120 -5.86 1.43 -1.74
N LYS A 121 -5.66 2.75 -1.80
CA LYS A 121 -5.40 3.52 -3.00
C LYS A 121 -4.04 3.16 -3.63
N ALA A 122 -2.99 3.10 -2.81
CA ALA A 122 -1.64 2.80 -3.27
C ALA A 122 -1.51 1.39 -3.88
N LEU A 123 -2.24 0.43 -3.33
CA LEU A 123 -2.27 -0.95 -3.80
C LEU A 123 -3.41 -1.20 -4.82
N ASN A 124 -4.19 -0.18 -5.14
CA ASN A 124 -5.42 -0.30 -5.93
C ASN A 124 -6.30 -1.46 -5.43
N ALA A 125 -6.48 -1.54 -4.10
CA ALA A 125 -7.14 -2.64 -3.43
C ALA A 125 -8.66 -2.47 -3.44
N GLU A 126 -9.36 -3.59 -3.56
CA GLU A 126 -10.79 -3.65 -3.30
C GLU A 126 -11.05 -3.58 -1.80
N ILE A 127 -12.02 -2.79 -1.39
CA ILE A 127 -12.30 -2.48 0.01
C ILE A 127 -13.51 -3.27 0.47
N ILE A 128 -13.34 -4.05 1.54
CA ILE A 128 -14.42 -4.70 2.27
C ILE A 128 -14.46 -4.11 3.68
N PHE A 129 -15.58 -3.52 4.05
CA PHE A 129 -15.78 -3.07 5.42
C PHE A 129 -16.24 -4.23 6.31
N ILE A 130 -15.68 -4.31 7.53
CA ILE A 130 -16.11 -5.27 8.54
C ILE A 130 -16.73 -4.52 9.70
N LEU A 131 -17.94 -4.92 10.05
CA LEU A 131 -18.66 -4.35 11.18
C LEU A 131 -19.26 -5.45 12.07
N SER A 132 -19.55 -5.11 13.31
CA SER A 132 -20.37 -5.90 14.21
C SER A 132 -21.61 -5.10 14.57
N ILE A 133 -22.78 -5.74 14.56
CA ILE A 133 -24.04 -5.10 14.88
C ILE A 133 -24.56 -5.74 16.18
N SER A 134 -24.72 -4.91 17.20
CA SER A 134 -25.56 -5.21 18.34
C SER A 134 -27.00 -4.79 18.03
N ASP A 135 -27.96 -5.34 18.70
CA ASP A 135 -29.43 -5.23 18.43
C ASP A 135 -30.00 -3.79 18.36
N SER A 136 -29.19 -2.77 18.62
CA SER A 136 -29.65 -1.42 18.83
C SER A 136 -29.49 -0.52 17.62
N ASN A 137 -30.34 -0.47 16.70
CA ASN A 137 -30.51 0.65 15.76
C ASN A 137 -29.77 0.56 14.38
N LEU A 138 -30.38 -0.18 13.47
CA LEU A 138 -30.02 -0.26 12.06
C LEU A 138 -29.82 1.11 11.37
N LEU A 139 -30.51 2.16 11.83
CA LEU A 139 -30.38 3.51 11.27
C LEU A 139 -29.01 4.11 11.57
N LYS A 140 -28.52 3.97 12.80
CA LYS A 140 -27.17 4.43 13.20
C LYS A 140 -26.08 3.72 12.42
N VAL A 141 -26.25 2.42 12.17
CA VAL A 141 -25.33 1.62 11.36
C VAL A 141 -25.25 2.14 9.92
N LYS A 142 -26.39 2.45 9.32
CA LYS A 142 -26.46 3.02 7.96
C LYS A 142 -25.76 4.38 7.85
N GLU A 143 -25.97 5.25 8.84
CA GLU A 143 -25.29 6.55 8.91
C GLU A 143 -23.77 6.39 9.08
N HIS A 144 -23.33 5.49 9.94
CA HIS A 144 -21.90 5.21 10.13
C HIS A 144 -21.23 4.64 8.86
N ILE A 145 -21.87 3.72 8.17
CA ILE A 145 -21.37 3.19 6.90
C ILE A 145 -21.23 4.34 5.88
N LYS A 146 -22.21 5.25 5.81
CA LYS A 146 -22.11 6.42 4.92
C LYS A 146 -20.96 7.34 5.29
N LEU A 147 -20.78 7.65 6.58
CA LEU A 147 -19.70 8.50 7.07
C LEU A 147 -18.32 7.92 6.74
N ILE A 148 -18.14 6.63 7.00
CA ILE A 148 -16.87 5.96 6.71
C ILE A 148 -16.66 5.84 5.20
N SER A 149 -17.67 5.49 4.42
CA SER A 149 -17.54 5.44 2.97
C SER A 149 -17.13 6.79 2.37
N ASN A 150 -17.57 7.89 2.98
CA ASN A 150 -17.15 9.23 2.56
C ASN A 150 -15.65 9.49 2.78
N SER A 151 -15.06 8.95 3.85
CA SER A 151 -13.59 9.02 4.05
C SER A 151 -12.80 8.14 3.09
N PHE A 152 -13.46 7.24 2.36
CA PHE A 152 -12.87 6.38 1.32
C PHE A 152 -13.33 6.79 -0.10
N GLY A 153 -13.60 8.07 -0.34
CA GLY A 153 -13.94 8.61 -1.66
C GLY A 153 -15.41 8.53 -2.04
N SER A 154 -16.31 8.33 -1.07
CA SER A 154 -17.77 8.18 -1.16
C SER A 154 -18.25 6.75 -1.45
N ILE A 155 -19.53 6.51 -1.19
CA ILE A 155 -20.24 5.24 -1.51
C ILE A 155 -20.13 4.86 -3.00
N LYS A 156 -19.94 5.85 -3.89
CA LYS A 156 -19.79 5.64 -5.33
C LYS A 156 -18.40 5.17 -5.73
N ASN A 157 -17.46 5.05 -4.80
CA ASN A 157 -16.13 4.53 -5.09
C ASN A 157 -16.24 3.06 -5.53
N LYS A 158 -15.88 2.77 -6.76
CA LYS A 158 -15.95 1.44 -7.36
C LYS A 158 -15.07 0.40 -6.65
N ASN A 159 -14.06 0.84 -5.90
CA ASN A 159 -13.20 -0.05 -5.14
C ASN A 159 -13.86 -0.54 -3.84
N ILE A 160 -14.93 0.10 -3.37
CA ILE A 160 -15.72 -0.39 -2.23
C ILE A 160 -16.66 -1.47 -2.77
N ILE A 161 -16.31 -2.73 -2.55
CA ILE A 161 -17.07 -3.88 -3.11
C ILE A 161 -18.18 -4.36 -2.19
N GLY A 162 -18.12 -4.06 -0.90
CA GLY A 162 -19.19 -4.43 0.02
C GLY A 162 -18.79 -4.44 1.48
N LEU A 163 -19.61 -5.09 2.27
CA LEU A 163 -19.42 -5.20 3.73
C LEU A 163 -19.65 -6.63 4.22
N ILE A 164 -18.97 -6.99 5.30
CA ILE A 164 -19.19 -8.24 6.05
C ILE A 164 -19.65 -7.86 7.45
N ILE A 165 -20.78 -8.41 7.83
CA ILE A 165 -21.36 -8.23 9.16
C ILE A 165 -20.99 -9.44 10.01
N ASN A 166 -20.18 -9.21 11.03
CA ASN A 166 -19.73 -10.25 11.94
C ASN A 166 -20.42 -10.15 13.30
N LYS A 167 -20.45 -11.25 14.03
CA LYS A 167 -20.99 -11.36 15.39
C LYS A 167 -22.46 -10.95 15.50
N ILE A 168 -23.27 -11.29 14.51
CA ILE A 168 -24.71 -11.04 14.54
C ILE A 168 -25.30 -11.76 15.75
N ASN A 169 -26.16 -11.06 16.53
CA ASN A 169 -26.76 -11.53 17.76
C ASN A 169 -25.74 -11.90 18.86
N SER A 170 -24.60 -11.24 18.89
CA SER A 170 -23.68 -11.38 20.03
C SER A 170 -24.32 -10.83 21.31
N PRO A 171 -24.00 -11.40 22.48
CA PRO A 171 -24.46 -10.83 23.75
C PRO A 171 -23.87 -9.43 23.95
N VAL A 172 -24.70 -8.49 24.36
CA VAL A 172 -24.32 -7.09 24.60
C VAL A 172 -24.61 -6.70 26.05
N ASN A 173 -23.83 -5.77 26.56
CA ASN A 173 -24.04 -5.19 27.87
C ASN A 173 -25.03 -3.99 27.80
N LYS A 174 -25.32 -3.36 28.95
CA LYS A 174 -26.16 -2.17 29.06
C LYS A 174 -25.76 -0.97 28.17
N TYR A 175 -24.53 -0.98 27.68
CA TYR A 175 -23.95 0.10 26.87
C TYR A 175 -23.75 -0.31 25.40
N ASP A 176 -24.49 -1.33 24.93
CA ASP A 176 -24.37 -1.87 23.56
C ASP A 176 -22.98 -2.39 23.16
N ASN A 177 -22.08 -2.61 24.13
CA ASN A 177 -20.79 -3.23 23.90
C ASN A 177 -20.92 -4.75 23.93
N ILE A 178 -20.23 -5.44 23.00
CA ILE A 178 -20.17 -6.91 22.99
C ILE A 178 -19.56 -7.38 24.32
N TYR A 179 -20.33 -8.12 25.08
CA TYR A 179 -19.97 -8.59 26.41
C TYR A 179 -19.64 -10.08 26.38
N TYR A 180 -18.41 -10.43 26.74
CA TYR A 180 -18.01 -11.80 26.94
C TYR A 180 -18.28 -12.17 28.42
N ASP A 181 -19.45 -12.70 28.72
CA ASP A 181 -19.69 -13.22 30.05
C ASP A 181 -19.09 -14.61 30.23
N ILE A 182 -17.90 -14.64 30.85
CA ILE A 182 -17.25 -15.89 31.24
C ILE A 182 -17.82 -16.42 32.56
N THR A 183 -18.62 -15.62 33.27
CA THR A 183 -19.12 -15.97 34.63
C THR A 183 -20.24 -16.99 34.62
N GLY A 184 -20.77 -17.32 33.43
CA GLY A 184 -21.79 -18.38 33.29
C GLY A 184 -23.17 -18.00 33.83
N ILE A 185 -23.41 -16.74 34.18
CA ILE A 185 -24.75 -16.24 34.49
C ILE A 185 -25.50 -16.14 33.16
N ASN A 186 -26.45 -17.03 32.96
CA ASN A 186 -27.21 -17.24 31.75
C ASN A 186 -27.76 -15.96 31.14
N TYR A 187 -27.10 -15.48 30.10
CA TYR A 187 -27.82 -14.86 29.02
C TYR A 187 -28.02 -15.93 27.94
N SER A 188 -28.91 -16.89 28.21
CA SER A 188 -29.50 -17.72 27.16
C SER A 188 -30.36 -16.82 26.30
N ILE A 189 -29.72 -16.15 25.33
CA ILE A 189 -30.45 -15.67 24.18
C ILE A 189 -30.85 -16.93 23.43
N ASN A 190 -32.03 -17.43 23.68
CA ASN A 190 -32.71 -18.36 22.79
C ASN A 190 -32.93 -17.59 21.48
N LEU A 191 -31.95 -17.71 20.61
CA LEU A 191 -32.00 -17.12 19.28
C LEU A 191 -33.02 -17.90 18.47
N ASP A 192 -34.21 -17.32 18.40
CA ASP A 192 -35.24 -17.75 17.47
C ASP A 192 -34.68 -17.59 16.05
N LEU A 193 -34.40 -18.70 15.37
CA LEU A 193 -33.87 -18.72 14.02
C LEU A 193 -34.70 -17.88 13.04
N ASN A 194 -36.02 -17.80 13.30
CA ASN A 194 -36.94 -16.97 12.51
C ASN A 194 -36.69 -15.47 12.72
N LYS A 195 -36.37 -15.05 13.95
CA LYS A 195 -35.97 -13.66 14.21
C LYS A 195 -34.64 -13.31 13.58
N GLN A 196 -33.71 -14.25 13.58
CA GLN A 196 -32.39 -14.10 12.96
C GLN A 196 -32.53 -13.88 11.46
N ASN A 197 -33.29 -14.70 10.77
CA ASN A 197 -33.51 -14.59 9.33
C ASN A 197 -34.20 -13.28 8.94
N ASN A 198 -35.21 -12.88 9.71
CA ASN A 198 -35.92 -11.62 9.51
C ASN A 198 -35.02 -10.39 9.75
N TYR A 199 -34.10 -10.48 10.71
CA TYR A 199 -33.13 -9.43 10.98
C TYR A 199 -32.12 -9.28 9.84
N ILE A 200 -31.54 -10.38 9.36
CA ILE A 200 -30.64 -10.40 8.21
C ILE A 200 -31.35 -9.84 6.95
N LYS A 201 -32.62 -10.21 6.74
CA LYS A 201 -33.41 -9.70 5.61
C LYS A 201 -33.58 -8.18 5.68
N LYS A 202 -33.94 -7.64 6.86
CA LYS A 202 -34.07 -6.18 7.08
C LYS A 202 -32.74 -5.44 6.89
N ILE A 203 -31.61 -6.05 7.26
CA ILE A 203 -30.27 -5.49 7.02
C ILE A 203 -30.00 -5.43 5.52
N ASN A 204 -30.24 -6.52 4.78
CA ASN A 204 -30.02 -6.59 3.33
C ASN A 204 -30.84 -5.54 2.56
N GLU A 205 -32.09 -5.33 2.94
CA GLU A 205 -32.99 -4.34 2.31
C GLU A 205 -32.54 -2.89 2.56
N ASN A 206 -31.86 -2.63 3.68
CA ASN A 206 -31.50 -1.28 4.11
C ASN A 206 -30.01 -0.95 3.99
N ALA A 207 -29.16 -1.88 3.61
CA ALA A 207 -27.72 -1.65 3.54
C ALA A 207 -27.38 -0.75 2.35
N PRO A 208 -26.53 0.28 2.56
CA PRO A 208 -26.12 1.17 1.48
C PRO A 208 -25.06 0.55 0.55
N LEU A 209 -24.50 -0.60 0.90
CA LEU A 209 -23.47 -1.35 0.16
C LEU A 209 -23.88 -2.83 0.09
N PRO A 210 -23.38 -3.58 -0.93
CA PRO A 210 -23.60 -5.02 -1.02
C PRO A 210 -23.10 -5.76 0.22
N ILE A 211 -23.88 -6.71 0.73
CA ILE A 211 -23.48 -7.55 1.85
C ILE A 211 -22.82 -8.82 1.33
N LEU A 212 -21.54 -8.99 1.65
CA LEU A 212 -20.71 -10.12 1.22
C LEU A 212 -20.71 -11.27 2.23
N GLY A 213 -21.20 -11.04 3.43
CA GLY A 213 -21.33 -12.08 4.45
C GLY A 213 -22.06 -11.59 5.69
N CYS A 214 -22.80 -12.52 6.31
CA CYS A 214 -23.54 -12.31 7.54
C CYS A 214 -23.20 -13.43 8.54
N ILE A 215 -22.23 -13.20 9.43
CA ILE A 215 -21.64 -14.20 10.31
C ILE A 215 -22.33 -14.14 11.68
N PRO A 216 -23.11 -15.16 12.08
CA PRO A 216 -23.74 -15.21 13.38
C PRO A 216 -22.73 -15.44 14.51
N TRP A 217 -23.09 -15.01 15.70
CA TRP A 217 -22.33 -15.31 16.90
C TRP A 217 -22.33 -16.81 17.19
N ASN A 218 -21.17 -17.34 17.59
CA ASN A 218 -21.05 -18.72 18.01
C ASN A 218 -20.18 -18.79 19.27
N ASN A 219 -20.78 -19.25 20.38
CA ASN A 219 -20.10 -19.38 21.65
C ASN A 219 -18.91 -20.36 21.61
N ASP A 220 -18.98 -21.41 20.79
CA ASP A 220 -17.92 -22.40 20.70
C ASP A 220 -16.58 -21.79 20.21
N LEU A 221 -16.65 -20.68 19.48
CA LEU A 221 -15.46 -19.98 18.95
C LEU A 221 -14.72 -19.14 19.99
N ILE A 222 -15.35 -18.88 21.15
CA ILE A 222 -14.75 -18.08 22.22
C ILE A 222 -14.18 -18.93 23.35
N TYR A 223 -14.51 -20.22 23.43
CA TYR A 223 -14.05 -21.09 24.50
C TYR A 223 -12.53 -21.32 24.42
N ILE A 224 -11.84 -20.84 25.47
CA ILE A 224 -10.39 -20.97 25.62
C ILE A 224 -10.00 -22.31 26.23
N ARG A 225 -8.77 -22.78 25.97
CA ARG A 225 -8.26 -24.00 26.58
C ARG A 225 -7.85 -23.75 28.04
N ALA A 226 -7.90 -24.78 28.88
CA ALA A 226 -7.31 -24.73 30.19
C ALA A 226 -5.83 -24.34 30.17
N LEU A 227 -5.08 -24.78 29.14
CA LEU A 227 -3.69 -24.41 28.87
C LEU A 227 -3.50 -22.89 28.73
N ASP A 228 -4.41 -22.22 28.00
CA ASP A 228 -4.32 -20.79 27.75
C ASP A 228 -4.50 -19.98 29.04
N VAL A 229 -5.41 -20.43 29.90
CA VAL A 229 -5.61 -19.83 31.24
C VAL A 229 -4.38 -20.08 32.12
N CYS A 230 -3.85 -21.31 32.14
CA CYS A 230 -2.68 -21.66 32.89
C CYS A 230 -1.46 -20.79 32.50
N ASN A 231 -1.21 -20.64 31.20
CA ASN A 231 -0.13 -19.82 30.67
C ASN A 231 -0.30 -18.33 30.97
N ASN A 232 -1.52 -17.81 30.84
CA ASN A 232 -1.83 -16.40 31.09
C ASN A 232 -1.62 -16.03 32.56
N LEU A 233 -2.06 -16.88 33.46
CA LEU A 233 -1.90 -16.72 34.91
C LEU A 233 -0.51 -17.10 35.42
N LYS A 234 0.36 -17.67 34.57
CA LYS A 234 1.64 -18.27 34.96
C LYS A 234 1.48 -19.27 36.13
N ALA A 235 0.43 -20.10 36.03
CA ALA A 235 0.05 -21.02 37.06
C ALA A 235 0.99 -22.25 37.10
N ASN A 236 1.20 -22.82 38.31
CA ASN A 236 1.91 -24.07 38.47
C ASN A 236 0.98 -25.26 38.29
N ILE A 237 1.36 -26.21 37.46
CA ILE A 237 0.55 -27.38 37.16
C ILE A 237 0.74 -28.44 38.22
N ILE A 238 -0.35 -28.84 38.89
CA ILE A 238 -0.40 -29.94 39.85
C ILE A 238 -0.72 -31.25 39.11
N ASN A 239 -1.78 -31.22 38.27
CA ASN A 239 -2.11 -32.32 37.37
C ASN A 239 -2.28 -31.79 35.96
N ARG A 240 -1.50 -32.32 35.04
CA ARG A 240 -1.52 -31.86 33.65
C ARG A 240 -2.83 -32.29 32.95
N GLY A 241 -3.23 -33.54 33.11
CA GLY A 241 -4.37 -34.10 32.43
C GLY A 241 -4.52 -33.68 30.97
N GLU A 242 -5.74 -33.42 30.54
CA GLU A 242 -6.10 -32.99 29.17
C GLU A 242 -6.08 -31.44 29.05
N ILE A 243 -5.07 -30.79 29.61
CA ILE A 243 -4.97 -29.30 29.68
C ILE A 243 -5.03 -28.64 28.29
N ALA A 244 -4.53 -29.29 27.26
CA ALA A 244 -4.47 -28.74 25.90
C ALA A 244 -5.79 -28.87 25.10
N THR A 245 -6.69 -29.74 25.54
CA THR A 245 -7.93 -30.05 24.79
C THR A 245 -9.18 -29.59 25.52
N ARG A 246 -9.20 -29.57 26.85
CA ARG A 246 -10.37 -29.13 27.62
C ARG A 246 -10.64 -27.65 27.46
N ARG A 247 -11.92 -27.35 27.10
CA ARG A 247 -12.40 -26.00 26.85
C ARG A 247 -13.17 -25.45 28.03
N ILE A 248 -12.86 -24.21 28.43
CA ILE A 248 -13.52 -23.49 29.50
C ILE A 248 -14.71 -22.73 28.89
N LYS A 249 -15.92 -23.14 29.27
CA LYS A 249 -17.16 -22.50 28.86
C LYS A 249 -17.62 -21.43 29.83
N SER A 250 -17.26 -21.57 31.12
CA SER A 250 -17.60 -20.63 32.17
C SER A 250 -16.58 -20.70 33.32
N ILE A 251 -16.56 -19.69 34.16
CA ILE A 251 -15.70 -19.62 35.35
C ILE A 251 -16.62 -19.53 36.58
N LEU A 252 -16.49 -20.47 37.52
CA LEU A 252 -17.22 -20.50 38.74
C LEU A 252 -16.30 -20.30 39.96
N PHE A 253 -16.53 -19.23 40.70
CA PHE A 253 -15.85 -18.97 41.96
C PHE A 253 -16.59 -19.69 43.11
N CYS A 254 -15.90 -20.68 43.68
CA CYS A 254 -16.49 -21.49 44.79
C CYS A 254 -16.34 -20.80 46.13
N SER A 255 -16.93 -19.60 46.28
CA SER A 255 -16.83 -18.77 47.49
C SER A 255 -17.94 -19.00 48.51
N CYS A 256 -19.06 -19.55 48.07
CA CYS A 256 -20.23 -19.84 48.92
C CYS A 256 -20.06 -21.14 49.71
N ASN A 257 -21.05 -21.49 50.54
CA ASN A 257 -21.11 -22.79 51.21
C ASN A 257 -21.26 -23.95 50.21
N LEU A 258 -20.95 -25.15 50.60
CA LEU A 258 -20.87 -26.32 49.76
C LEU A 258 -22.22 -26.65 49.09
N SER A 259 -23.33 -26.53 49.83
CA SER A 259 -24.67 -26.80 49.32
C SER A 259 -25.06 -25.90 48.15
N ASN A 260 -24.61 -24.66 48.16
CA ASN A 260 -24.85 -23.71 47.09
C ASN A 260 -23.91 -23.95 45.90
N ILE A 261 -22.62 -24.26 46.15
CA ILE A 261 -21.66 -24.56 45.10
C ILE A 261 -22.12 -25.74 44.24
N ILE A 262 -22.60 -26.82 44.87
CA ILE A 262 -23.07 -28.02 44.17
C ILE A 262 -24.18 -27.72 43.15
N ARG A 263 -25.09 -26.78 43.45
CA ARG A 263 -26.18 -26.37 42.55
C ARG A 263 -25.69 -25.69 41.26
N TYR A 264 -24.52 -25.03 41.30
CA TYR A 264 -24.00 -24.30 40.17
C TYR A 264 -22.89 -25.09 39.40
N LEU A 265 -22.53 -26.28 39.85
CA LEU A 265 -21.61 -27.13 39.14
C LEU A 265 -22.21 -27.59 37.80
N HIS A 266 -21.49 -27.28 36.69
CA HIS A 266 -21.88 -27.72 35.36
C HIS A 266 -20.68 -28.06 34.48
N SER A 267 -20.92 -28.86 33.44
CA SER A 267 -19.89 -29.30 32.55
C SER A 267 -19.24 -28.17 31.78
N GLY A 268 -17.91 -28.19 31.66
CA GLY A 268 -17.13 -27.16 30.97
C GLY A 268 -16.74 -25.96 31.85
N SER A 269 -17.03 -25.96 33.14
CA SER A 269 -16.65 -24.88 34.03
C SER A 269 -15.17 -24.97 34.50
N LEU A 270 -14.51 -23.82 34.63
CA LEU A 270 -13.29 -23.64 35.40
C LEU A 270 -13.71 -23.33 36.83
N LEU A 271 -13.36 -24.22 37.77
CA LEU A 271 -13.67 -24.03 39.19
C LEU A 271 -12.53 -23.34 39.89
N VAL A 272 -12.78 -22.19 40.49
CA VAL A 272 -11.77 -21.38 41.22
C VAL A 272 -12.08 -21.44 42.71
N THR A 273 -11.16 -21.97 43.48
CA THR A 273 -11.25 -22.06 44.97
C THR A 273 -9.91 -21.84 45.64
N SER A 274 -9.90 -21.46 46.91
CA SER A 274 -8.68 -21.43 47.71
C SER A 274 -8.18 -22.85 47.95
N ALA A 275 -6.87 -23.01 47.95
CA ALA A 275 -6.23 -24.28 48.27
C ALA A 275 -6.54 -24.81 49.67
N ASP A 276 -6.98 -23.95 50.62
CA ASP A 276 -7.35 -24.27 51.99
C ASP A 276 -8.75 -24.89 52.12
N ARG A 277 -9.61 -24.77 51.10
CA ARG A 277 -10.98 -25.25 51.13
C ARG A 277 -11.08 -26.72 50.74
N LEU A 278 -10.61 -27.55 51.61
CA LEU A 278 -10.48 -29.00 51.37
C LEU A 278 -11.85 -29.65 51.10
N GLU A 279 -12.91 -29.23 51.81
CA GLU A 279 -14.27 -29.69 51.65
C GLU A 279 -14.83 -29.45 50.23
N VAL A 280 -14.48 -28.31 49.65
CA VAL A 280 -14.87 -27.96 48.29
C VAL A 280 -14.12 -28.81 47.28
N ILE A 281 -12.79 -28.98 47.47
CA ILE A 281 -11.96 -29.79 46.58
C ILE A 281 -12.41 -31.23 46.56
N ILE A 282 -12.73 -31.84 47.71
CA ILE A 282 -13.28 -33.21 47.82
C ILE A 282 -14.62 -33.32 47.08
N ALA A 283 -15.52 -32.36 47.33
CA ALA A 283 -16.82 -32.38 46.66
C ALA A 283 -16.74 -32.25 45.15
N ILE A 284 -15.81 -31.41 44.64
CA ILE A 284 -15.54 -31.29 43.20
C ILE A 284 -15.01 -32.63 42.65
N CYS A 285 -14.09 -33.27 43.38
CA CYS A 285 -13.54 -34.56 42.97
C CYS A 285 -14.63 -35.65 42.90
N LEU A 286 -15.54 -35.71 43.89
CA LEU A 286 -16.67 -36.63 43.86
C LEU A 286 -17.65 -36.34 42.71
N ALA A 287 -17.90 -35.04 42.40
CA ALA A 287 -18.74 -34.67 41.27
C ALA A 287 -18.14 -35.14 39.93
N ILE A 288 -16.82 -35.01 39.77
CA ILE A 288 -16.11 -35.47 38.59
C ILE A 288 -16.19 -37.01 38.46
N MET A 289 -16.01 -37.71 39.60
CA MET A 289 -16.13 -39.19 39.62
C MET A 289 -17.55 -39.65 39.27
N ASN A 290 -18.55 -38.85 39.61
CA ASN A 290 -19.96 -39.10 39.23
C ASN A 290 -20.27 -38.66 37.79
N GLY A 291 -19.25 -38.40 36.95
CA GLY A 291 -19.42 -38.14 35.53
C GLY A 291 -19.52 -36.69 35.11
N LEU A 292 -19.40 -35.73 36.02
CA LEU A 292 -19.42 -34.29 35.65
C LEU A 292 -18.12 -33.90 34.96
N LYS A 293 -18.21 -33.48 33.70
CA LYS A 293 -17.06 -33.09 32.87
C LYS A 293 -16.61 -31.65 33.16
N ILE A 294 -15.95 -31.38 34.26
CA ILE A 294 -15.36 -30.09 34.60
C ILE A 294 -14.17 -29.78 33.66
N ALA A 295 -14.01 -28.52 33.24
CA ALA A 295 -12.91 -28.12 32.36
C ALA A 295 -11.55 -28.12 33.07
N ALA A 296 -11.46 -27.49 34.23
CA ALA A 296 -10.25 -27.44 35.03
C ALA A 296 -10.54 -26.99 36.47
N ILE A 297 -9.57 -27.19 37.38
CA ILE A 297 -9.59 -26.66 38.74
C ILE A 297 -8.42 -25.71 38.92
N LEU A 298 -8.69 -24.47 39.34
CA LEU A 298 -7.71 -23.45 39.68
C LEU A 298 -7.72 -23.21 41.18
N LEU A 299 -6.60 -23.51 41.81
CA LEU A 299 -6.38 -23.27 43.24
C LEU A 299 -5.68 -21.93 43.47
N THR A 300 -6.24 -21.09 44.33
CA THR A 300 -5.71 -19.76 44.66
C THR A 300 -5.03 -19.78 46.03
N GLY A 301 -4.03 -18.87 46.18
CA GLY A 301 -3.28 -18.76 47.45
C GLY A 301 -1.99 -19.54 47.43
N SER A 302 -1.10 -19.18 48.38
CA SER A 302 0.26 -19.74 48.47
C SER A 302 0.32 -21.11 49.15
N CYS A 303 -0.83 -21.66 49.59
CA CYS A 303 -0.88 -22.91 50.33
C CYS A 303 -0.62 -24.11 49.39
N LYS A 304 0.23 -25.01 49.81
CA LYS A 304 0.45 -26.28 49.13
C LYS A 304 -0.68 -27.26 49.51
N MET A 305 -1.25 -27.90 48.52
CA MET A 305 -2.27 -28.91 48.71
C MET A 305 -1.72 -30.04 49.58
N ASN A 306 -2.50 -30.46 50.61
CA ASN A 306 -2.10 -31.52 51.52
C ASN A 306 -1.87 -32.84 50.77
N LYS A 307 -0.74 -33.51 51.04
CA LYS A 307 -0.37 -34.78 50.39
C LYS A 307 -1.40 -35.89 50.58
N GLN A 308 -2.13 -35.92 51.71
CA GLN A 308 -3.18 -36.90 52.01
C GLN A 308 -4.41 -36.64 51.11
N ILE A 309 -4.77 -35.37 50.86
CA ILE A 309 -5.87 -34.99 49.97
C ILE A 309 -5.50 -35.32 48.51
N ILE A 310 -4.23 -35.09 48.09
CA ILE A 310 -3.75 -35.50 46.77
C ILE A 310 -3.93 -37.02 46.58
N LYS A 311 -3.59 -37.85 47.58
CA LYS A 311 -3.81 -39.27 47.55
C LYS A 311 -5.28 -39.63 47.46
N LEU A 312 -6.17 -38.98 48.20
CA LEU A 312 -7.61 -39.23 48.18
C LEU A 312 -8.23 -38.89 46.82
N CYS A 313 -7.72 -37.84 46.18
CA CYS A 313 -8.21 -37.37 44.87
C CYS A 313 -7.52 -38.08 43.67
N GLN A 314 -6.67 -39.05 43.89
CA GLN A 314 -5.85 -39.67 42.84
C GLN A 314 -6.67 -40.31 41.73
N CYS A 315 -7.79 -40.91 42.02
CA CYS A 315 -8.73 -41.46 41.00
C CYS A 315 -9.31 -40.35 40.10
N THR A 316 -9.59 -39.17 40.67
CA THR A 316 -10.04 -38.00 39.93
C THR A 316 -8.95 -37.49 38.98
N PHE A 317 -7.70 -37.51 39.36
CA PHE A 317 -6.58 -37.11 38.49
C PHE A 317 -6.46 -38.01 37.25
N GLN A 318 -6.79 -39.31 37.37
CA GLN A 318 -6.79 -40.26 36.24
C GLN A 318 -7.89 -39.94 35.21
N THR A 319 -8.93 -39.16 35.57
CA THR A 319 -9.96 -38.72 34.61
C THR A 319 -9.47 -37.69 33.61
N GLY A 320 -8.20 -37.28 33.68
CA GLY A 320 -7.61 -36.27 32.80
C GLY A 320 -7.97 -34.83 33.17
N ILE A 321 -8.49 -34.57 34.39
CA ILE A 321 -8.79 -33.20 34.83
C ILE A 321 -7.52 -32.38 35.04
N PRO A 322 -7.36 -31.21 34.40
CA PRO A 322 -6.27 -30.29 34.68
C PRO A 322 -6.47 -29.61 36.03
N ILE A 323 -5.42 -29.57 36.85
CA ILE A 323 -5.39 -28.87 38.14
C ILE A 323 -4.13 -28.01 38.21
N PHE A 324 -4.29 -26.74 38.43
CA PHE A 324 -3.18 -25.79 38.53
C PHE A 324 -3.41 -24.78 39.65
N THR A 325 -2.32 -24.19 40.14
CA THR A 325 -2.34 -23.30 41.29
C THR A 325 -1.65 -21.99 40.96
N VAL A 326 -2.13 -20.90 41.58
CA VAL A 326 -1.55 -19.57 41.52
C VAL A 326 -1.23 -19.06 42.95
N SER A 327 -0.18 -18.28 43.08
CA SER A 327 0.19 -17.67 44.36
C SER A 327 -0.69 -16.48 44.75
N SER A 328 -1.39 -15.90 43.76
CA SER A 328 -2.31 -14.79 44.00
C SER A 328 -3.57 -15.24 44.78
N ASN A 329 -4.11 -14.35 45.60
CA ASN A 329 -5.39 -14.59 46.27
C ASN A 329 -6.56 -14.63 45.27
N THR A 330 -7.71 -15.09 45.73
CA THR A 330 -8.92 -15.26 44.86
C THR A 330 -9.34 -13.95 44.20
N TRP A 331 -9.27 -12.82 44.94
CA TRP A 331 -9.65 -11.52 44.36
C TRP A 331 -8.74 -11.09 43.20
N GLN A 332 -7.43 -11.12 43.43
CA GLN A 332 -6.44 -10.80 42.40
C GLN A 332 -6.53 -11.75 41.20
N THR A 333 -6.80 -13.02 41.46
CA THR A 333 -7.02 -14.03 40.43
C THR A 333 -8.27 -13.72 39.59
N SER A 334 -9.35 -13.25 40.22
CA SER A 334 -10.57 -12.81 39.54
C SER A 334 -10.27 -11.65 38.57
N ILE A 335 -9.53 -10.63 39.03
CA ILE A 335 -9.14 -9.50 38.18
C ILE A 335 -8.26 -9.97 37.00
N ASN A 336 -7.35 -10.90 37.24
CA ASN A 336 -6.48 -11.44 36.20
C ASN A 336 -7.27 -12.28 35.17
N LEU A 337 -8.27 -13.03 35.61
CA LEU A 337 -9.16 -13.80 34.75
C LEU A 337 -10.06 -12.90 33.87
N GLN A 338 -10.47 -11.73 34.35
CA GLN A 338 -11.22 -10.75 33.55
C GLN A 338 -10.36 -10.14 32.43
N LYS A 339 -9.03 -10.12 32.59
CA LYS A 339 -8.06 -9.60 31.60
C LYS A 339 -7.54 -10.67 30.65
N LEU A 340 -8.14 -11.87 30.61
CA LEU A 340 -7.72 -12.93 29.72
C LEU A 340 -7.73 -12.51 28.25
N ASN A 341 -6.67 -12.83 27.56
CA ASN A 341 -6.60 -12.59 26.12
C ASN A 341 -7.45 -13.61 25.36
N MET A 342 -8.53 -13.16 24.76
CA MET A 342 -9.49 -13.99 23.99
C MET A 342 -9.03 -14.24 22.54
N LYS A 343 -7.92 -13.69 22.10
CA LYS A 343 -7.36 -13.96 20.75
C LYS A 343 -7.08 -15.46 20.60
N ILE A 344 -7.22 -15.95 19.38
CA ILE A 344 -6.97 -17.36 19.08
C ILE A 344 -5.44 -17.60 19.13
N PRO A 345 -4.96 -18.57 19.92
CA PRO A 345 -3.53 -18.92 19.90
C PRO A 345 -3.15 -19.68 18.62
N ALA A 346 -1.92 -19.50 18.13
CA ALA A 346 -1.43 -20.13 16.91
C ALA A 346 -1.34 -21.66 16.97
N ASP A 347 -1.28 -22.23 18.17
CA ASP A 347 -1.24 -23.68 18.43
C ASP A 347 -2.62 -24.29 18.68
N ASP A 348 -3.69 -23.47 18.70
CA ASP A 348 -5.06 -23.95 18.86
C ASP A 348 -5.70 -24.31 17.51
N VAL A 349 -5.20 -25.38 16.89
CA VAL A 349 -5.63 -25.85 15.56
C VAL A 349 -7.14 -26.10 15.49
N TYR A 350 -7.73 -26.65 16.54
CA TYR A 350 -9.17 -26.94 16.58
C TYR A 350 -10.00 -25.65 16.48
N ARG A 351 -9.67 -24.64 17.29
CA ARG A 351 -10.39 -23.35 17.28
C ARG A 351 -10.17 -22.60 15.97
N ILE A 352 -8.97 -22.68 15.40
CA ILE A 352 -8.67 -22.10 14.09
C ILE A 352 -9.56 -22.73 13.01
N LYS A 353 -9.57 -24.09 12.89
CA LYS A 353 -10.41 -24.78 11.91
C LYS A 353 -11.89 -24.47 12.08
N LYS A 354 -12.42 -24.56 13.30
CA LYS A 354 -13.81 -24.19 13.57
C LYS A 354 -14.15 -22.76 13.16
N THR A 355 -13.22 -21.81 13.41
CA THR A 355 -13.41 -20.41 12.99
C THR A 355 -13.40 -20.28 11.47
N GLN A 356 -12.49 -20.97 10.80
CA GLN A 356 -12.39 -20.99 9.34
C GLN A 356 -13.69 -21.51 8.70
N GLU A 357 -14.13 -22.70 9.10
CA GLU A 357 -15.36 -23.33 8.61
C GLU A 357 -16.60 -22.48 8.91
N HIS A 358 -16.72 -22.01 10.17
CA HIS A 358 -17.87 -21.20 10.56
C HIS A 358 -17.98 -19.93 9.72
N VAL A 359 -16.91 -19.16 9.58
CA VAL A 359 -16.94 -17.92 8.80
C VAL A 359 -17.16 -18.21 7.32
N ALA A 360 -16.46 -19.19 6.74
CA ALA A 360 -16.58 -19.55 5.33
C ALA A 360 -18.03 -19.89 4.92
N ASN A 361 -18.76 -20.60 5.78
CA ASN A 361 -20.15 -20.99 5.55
C ASN A 361 -21.14 -19.81 5.45
N TYR A 362 -20.78 -18.62 5.96
CA TYR A 362 -21.62 -17.44 5.95
C TYR A 362 -21.15 -16.32 5.01
N ILE A 363 -20.15 -16.61 4.16
CA ILE A 363 -19.76 -15.72 3.07
C ILE A 363 -20.61 -16.00 1.83
N ASN A 364 -20.96 -14.95 1.11
CA ASN A 364 -21.78 -15.02 -0.09
C ASN A 364 -21.08 -15.82 -1.20
N SER A 365 -21.62 -16.97 -1.56
CA SER A 365 -21.07 -17.88 -2.55
C SER A 365 -21.01 -17.26 -3.96
N HIS A 366 -21.99 -16.44 -4.33
CA HIS A 366 -22.01 -15.77 -5.62
C HIS A 366 -20.82 -14.79 -5.75
N TRP A 367 -20.52 -14.02 -4.69
CA TRP A 367 -19.35 -13.17 -4.68
C TRP A 367 -18.05 -13.98 -4.68
N LEU A 368 -17.95 -15.04 -3.87
CA LEU A 368 -16.79 -15.93 -3.87
C LEU A 368 -16.52 -16.51 -5.26
N ASN A 369 -17.54 -17.02 -5.93
CA ASN A 369 -17.41 -17.57 -7.28
C ASN A 369 -16.99 -16.49 -8.31
N SER A 370 -17.35 -15.22 -8.10
CA SER A 370 -16.87 -14.12 -8.96
C SER A 370 -15.36 -13.90 -8.87
N LEU A 371 -14.68 -14.40 -7.82
CA LEU A 371 -13.24 -14.30 -7.67
C LEU A 371 -12.47 -15.26 -8.60
N THR A 372 -13.11 -16.32 -9.11
CA THR A 372 -12.52 -17.28 -10.06
C THR A 372 -12.46 -16.76 -11.48
N LEU A 373 -13.27 -15.74 -11.81
CA LEU A 373 -13.27 -15.15 -13.12
C LEU A 373 -11.96 -14.40 -13.35
N ASP A 374 -11.34 -14.63 -14.52
CA ASP A 374 -10.12 -13.94 -14.92
C ASP A 374 -10.36 -12.42 -14.96
N TYR A 375 -9.95 -11.78 -13.89
CA TYR A 375 -10.08 -10.34 -13.75
C TYR A 375 -8.94 -9.67 -14.51
N LYS A 376 -9.11 -9.44 -15.82
CA LYS A 376 -8.29 -8.46 -16.55
C LYS A 376 -8.60 -7.08 -15.99
N ARG A 377 -7.96 -6.74 -14.88
CA ARG A 377 -7.97 -5.38 -14.36
C ARG A 377 -7.30 -4.51 -15.41
N ILE A 378 -8.07 -3.70 -16.08
CA ILE A 378 -7.54 -2.58 -16.82
C ILE A 378 -6.95 -1.67 -15.73
N TYR A 379 -5.61 -1.60 -15.65
CA TYR A 379 -4.92 -0.63 -14.81
C TYR A 379 -5.20 0.75 -15.38
N ASP A 380 -6.34 1.31 -15.04
CA ASP A 380 -6.72 2.59 -15.64
C ASP A 380 -5.86 3.74 -15.10
N LEU A 381 -5.37 3.67 -13.85
CA LEU A 381 -4.66 4.80 -13.25
C LEU A 381 -3.70 4.33 -12.15
N LEU A 382 -2.42 4.72 -12.23
CA LEU A 382 -1.47 4.54 -11.13
C LEU A 382 -1.67 5.63 -10.08
N SER A 383 -1.75 5.26 -8.81
CA SER A 383 -1.70 6.24 -7.73
C SER A 383 -0.30 6.86 -7.63
N PRO A 384 -0.15 8.13 -7.16
CA PRO A 384 1.15 8.75 -7.03
C PRO A 384 2.21 7.92 -6.28
N PRO A 385 1.94 7.33 -5.10
CA PRO A 385 2.91 6.49 -4.42
C PRO A 385 3.27 5.21 -5.21
N ALA A 386 2.28 4.59 -5.88
CA ALA A 386 2.53 3.42 -6.72
C ALA A 386 3.41 3.77 -7.93
N PHE A 387 3.19 4.93 -8.54
CA PHE A 387 4.01 5.43 -9.65
C PHE A 387 5.45 5.70 -9.21
N ARG A 388 5.66 6.39 -8.08
CA ARG A 388 7.01 6.64 -7.54
C ARG A 388 7.75 5.35 -7.20
N TYR A 389 7.06 4.40 -6.57
CA TYR A 389 7.63 3.07 -6.34
C TYR A 389 7.99 2.38 -7.64
N HIS A 390 7.10 2.41 -8.66
CA HIS A 390 7.35 1.83 -9.97
C HIS A 390 8.58 2.45 -10.65
N LEU A 391 8.70 3.77 -10.66
CA LEU A 391 9.88 4.49 -11.15
C LEU A 391 11.16 4.01 -10.44
N THR A 392 11.12 3.93 -9.12
CA THR A 392 12.28 3.45 -8.33
C THR A 392 12.69 2.02 -8.72
N GLN A 393 11.72 1.12 -8.94
CA GLN A 393 12.03 -0.26 -9.35
C GLN A 393 12.58 -0.34 -10.79
N LEU A 394 12.01 0.43 -11.72
CA LEU A 394 12.52 0.50 -13.11
C LEU A 394 13.94 1.06 -13.13
N ALA A 395 14.20 2.14 -12.39
CA ALA A 395 15.53 2.75 -12.32
C ALA A 395 16.59 1.80 -11.72
N LYS A 396 16.23 1.08 -10.63
CA LYS A 396 17.08 0.03 -10.05
C LYS A 396 17.41 -1.07 -11.06
N LYS A 397 16.44 -1.49 -11.84
CA LYS A 397 16.63 -2.52 -12.88
C LYS A 397 17.51 -2.02 -14.00
N ALA A 398 17.38 -0.75 -14.38
CA ALA A 398 18.19 -0.09 -15.42
C ALA A 398 19.67 -0.02 -15.02
N ASN A 399 19.98 0.18 -13.73
CA ASN A 399 21.34 0.22 -13.17
C ASN A 399 22.29 1.15 -13.95
N LYS A 400 21.91 2.40 -14.15
CA LYS A 400 22.59 3.39 -14.99
C LYS A 400 23.46 4.36 -14.20
N CYS A 401 24.44 4.96 -14.91
CA CYS A 401 25.33 5.99 -14.40
C CYS A 401 24.93 7.38 -14.93
N ILE A 402 24.62 8.31 -14.03
CA ILE A 402 24.14 9.66 -14.38
C ILE A 402 25.14 10.71 -13.95
N VAL A 403 25.52 11.61 -14.86
CA VAL A 403 26.40 12.74 -14.55
C VAL A 403 25.59 13.96 -14.12
N LEU A 404 26.10 14.65 -13.09
CA LEU A 404 25.52 15.84 -12.48
C LEU A 404 26.54 16.97 -12.57
N PRO A 405 26.42 17.90 -13.55
CA PRO A 405 27.39 18.99 -13.78
C PRO A 405 27.49 19.99 -12.64
N GLU A 406 26.44 20.10 -11.82
CA GLU A 406 26.32 21.03 -10.70
C GLU A 406 26.69 20.33 -9.38
N GLY A 407 27.88 19.72 -9.34
CA GLY A 407 28.31 18.87 -8.22
C GLY A 407 28.52 19.59 -6.90
N ASN A 408 28.73 20.92 -6.92
CA ASN A 408 28.87 21.76 -5.73
C ASN A 408 27.52 22.28 -5.16
N GLU A 409 26.38 21.96 -5.79
CA GLU A 409 25.04 22.31 -5.29
C GLU A 409 24.57 21.33 -4.21
N ILE A 410 24.20 21.84 -3.04
CA ILE A 410 23.81 21.05 -1.87
C ILE A 410 22.66 20.06 -2.18
N ARG A 411 21.66 20.53 -2.93
CA ARG A 411 20.48 19.68 -3.28
C ARG A 411 20.89 18.53 -4.19
N THR A 412 21.79 18.81 -5.14
CA THR A 412 22.32 17.81 -6.07
C THR A 412 23.16 16.75 -5.35
N MET A 413 24.00 17.16 -4.40
CA MET A 413 24.75 16.23 -3.54
C MET A 413 23.82 15.31 -2.71
N LYS A 414 22.82 15.89 -2.05
CA LYS A 414 21.83 15.14 -1.27
C LYS A 414 21.06 14.12 -2.15
N ALA A 415 20.66 14.54 -3.34
CA ALA A 415 19.97 13.67 -4.29
C ALA A 415 20.87 12.52 -4.77
N ALA A 416 22.14 12.79 -5.05
CA ALA A 416 23.11 11.76 -5.45
C ALA A 416 23.30 10.70 -4.34
N ILE A 417 23.39 11.13 -3.08
CA ILE A 417 23.49 10.22 -1.93
C ILE A 417 22.24 9.33 -1.83
N ILE A 418 21.05 9.93 -1.90
CA ILE A 418 19.79 9.18 -1.85
C ILE A 418 19.71 8.18 -3.01
N CYS A 419 20.12 8.56 -4.22
CA CYS A 419 20.12 7.67 -5.36
C CYS A 419 21.07 6.48 -5.17
N ALA A 420 22.27 6.72 -4.61
CA ALA A 420 23.23 5.68 -4.32
C ALA A 420 22.74 4.72 -3.22
N GLU A 421 22.25 5.26 -2.10
CA GLU A 421 21.72 4.48 -0.96
C GLU A 421 20.52 3.62 -1.37
N ARG A 422 19.61 4.20 -2.17
CA ARG A 422 18.43 3.49 -2.68
C ARG A 422 18.72 2.64 -3.91
N LYS A 423 19.95 2.64 -4.42
CA LYS A 423 20.38 1.95 -5.65
C LYS A 423 19.53 2.35 -6.89
N ILE A 424 19.16 3.61 -6.99
CA ILE A 424 18.35 4.15 -8.10
C ILE A 424 19.25 4.32 -9.33
N ALA A 425 20.41 4.94 -9.15
CA ALA A 425 21.43 5.15 -10.16
C ALA A 425 22.80 5.38 -9.49
N SER A 426 23.87 5.10 -10.21
CA SER A 426 25.20 5.61 -9.86
C SER A 426 25.29 7.05 -10.28
N CYS A 427 25.83 7.94 -9.44
CA CYS A 427 25.93 9.36 -9.74
C CYS A 427 27.39 9.81 -9.78
N ILE A 428 27.74 10.65 -10.78
CA ILE A 428 29.03 11.32 -10.91
C ILE A 428 28.79 12.82 -10.70
N LEU A 429 29.45 13.40 -9.68
CA LEU A 429 29.44 14.84 -9.44
C LEU A 429 30.64 15.48 -10.17
N LEU A 430 30.37 16.46 -11.04
CA LEU A 430 31.42 17.26 -11.66
C LEU A 430 31.67 18.53 -10.85
N GLY A 431 32.93 18.83 -10.55
CA GLY A 431 33.34 20.05 -9.84
C GLY A 431 34.69 19.85 -9.14
N SER A 432 35.22 20.93 -8.60
CA SER A 432 36.43 20.90 -7.79
C SER A 432 36.22 20.01 -6.57
N ILE A 433 37.10 19.02 -6.38
CA ILE A 433 36.98 18.05 -5.27
C ILE A 433 36.98 18.77 -3.92
N ASP A 434 37.81 19.82 -3.77
CA ASP A 434 37.92 20.55 -2.51
C ASP A 434 36.67 21.42 -2.26
N GLU A 435 36.12 22.07 -3.29
CA GLU A 435 34.87 22.83 -3.17
C GLU A 435 33.69 21.93 -2.79
N ILE A 436 33.55 20.78 -3.46
CA ILE A 436 32.47 19.83 -3.17
C ILE A 436 32.58 19.32 -1.74
N LYS A 437 33.79 18.96 -1.27
CA LYS A 437 34.01 18.50 0.10
C LYS A 437 33.71 19.60 1.14
N ASN A 438 34.16 20.84 0.90
CA ASN A 438 33.91 21.96 1.78
C ASN A 438 32.43 22.31 1.86
N THR A 439 31.73 22.32 0.74
CA THR A 439 30.28 22.55 0.67
C THR A 439 29.51 21.43 1.36
N ALA A 440 29.93 20.18 1.20
CA ALA A 440 29.33 19.05 1.90
C ALA A 440 29.49 19.17 3.44
N LEU A 441 30.71 19.51 3.89
CA LEU A 441 30.99 19.71 5.32
C LEU A 441 30.15 20.85 5.91
N SER A 442 30.09 22.00 5.23
CA SER A 442 29.26 23.14 5.67
C SER A 442 27.77 22.83 5.67
N GLY A 443 27.30 21.99 4.77
CA GLY A 443 25.91 21.52 4.68
C GLY A 443 25.56 20.34 5.58
N GLY A 444 26.51 19.84 6.40
CA GLY A 444 26.33 18.67 7.27
C GLY A 444 26.09 17.37 6.47
N ILE A 445 26.63 17.30 5.25
CA ILE A 445 26.44 16.16 4.35
C ILE A 445 27.66 15.22 4.45
N ASN A 446 27.38 13.95 4.70
CA ASN A 446 28.44 12.92 4.70
C ASN A 446 28.52 12.28 3.30
N LEU A 447 29.54 12.65 2.53
CA LEU A 447 29.84 12.04 1.24
C LEU A 447 30.47 10.65 1.49
N ASN A 448 29.72 9.62 1.17
CA ASN A 448 30.22 8.24 1.26
C ASN A 448 31.03 7.84 -0.01
N SER A 449 31.77 6.75 0.07
CA SER A 449 32.62 6.24 -1.03
C SER A 449 31.85 5.78 -2.28
N SER A 450 30.54 5.75 -2.24
CA SER A 450 29.70 5.33 -3.38
C SER A 450 29.48 6.44 -4.41
N ILE A 451 29.83 7.70 -4.09
CA ILE A 451 29.71 8.85 -4.99
C ILE A 451 31.06 9.17 -5.62
N LYS A 452 31.09 9.12 -6.94
CA LYS A 452 32.28 9.49 -7.71
C LYS A 452 32.30 11.01 -7.96
N ILE A 453 33.39 11.65 -7.59
CA ILE A 453 33.64 13.07 -7.89
C ILE A 453 34.72 13.15 -8.95
N ILE A 454 34.51 13.95 -9.99
CA ILE A 454 35.47 14.16 -11.07
C ILE A 454 35.75 15.66 -11.18
N ASP A 455 37.03 16.01 -11.13
CA ASP A 455 37.49 17.39 -11.37
C ASP A 455 37.49 17.68 -12.89
N PRO A 456 36.68 18.64 -13.36
CA PRO A 456 36.65 19.07 -14.77
C PRO A 456 37.99 19.44 -15.34
N ILE A 457 38.87 20.06 -14.53
CA ILE A 457 40.18 20.52 -14.97
C ILE A 457 41.05 19.35 -15.41
N ALA A 458 40.95 18.23 -14.74
CA ALA A 458 41.78 17.04 -15.03
C ALA A 458 41.40 16.32 -16.31
N ILE A 459 40.15 16.44 -16.79
CA ILE A 459 39.62 15.63 -17.89
C ILE A 459 39.27 16.42 -19.17
N LYS A 460 39.03 17.74 -19.09
CA LYS A 460 38.51 18.56 -20.19
C LYS A 460 39.34 18.45 -21.49
N ASP A 461 40.67 18.38 -21.40
CA ASP A 461 41.54 18.36 -22.59
C ASP A 461 41.38 17.07 -23.40
N ASN A 462 40.88 15.98 -22.80
CA ASN A 462 40.65 14.70 -23.49
C ASN A 462 39.51 14.81 -24.54
N TYR A 463 38.58 15.76 -24.37
CA TYR A 463 37.40 15.92 -25.22
C TYR A 463 37.60 16.95 -26.35
N VAL A 464 38.68 17.69 -26.37
CA VAL A 464 38.92 18.80 -27.33
C VAL A 464 38.83 18.29 -28.76
N SER A 465 39.59 17.25 -29.09
CA SER A 465 39.65 16.71 -30.44
C SER A 465 38.27 16.21 -30.92
N ARG A 466 37.56 15.50 -30.07
CA ARG A 466 36.23 14.96 -30.39
C ARG A 466 35.18 16.08 -30.57
N LEU A 467 35.22 17.11 -29.76
CA LEU A 467 34.32 18.26 -29.90
C LEU A 467 34.57 19.02 -31.20
N VAL A 468 35.80 19.21 -31.58
CA VAL A 468 36.17 19.82 -32.87
C VAL A 468 35.65 18.97 -34.02
N GLU A 469 35.82 17.65 -33.99
CA GLU A 469 35.32 16.72 -35.00
C GLU A 469 33.79 16.82 -35.16
N LEU A 470 33.05 16.71 -34.09
CA LEU A 470 31.57 16.75 -34.06
C LEU A 470 31.00 18.07 -34.60
N ARG A 471 31.74 19.16 -34.44
CA ARG A 471 31.28 20.51 -34.82
C ARG A 471 32.12 21.13 -35.94
N LYS A 472 32.92 20.35 -36.65
CA LYS A 472 33.75 20.80 -37.76
C LYS A 472 32.98 21.62 -38.78
N ASN A 473 31.80 21.16 -39.16
CA ASN A 473 30.90 21.82 -40.12
C ASN A 473 30.31 23.16 -39.62
N LYS A 474 30.50 23.51 -38.36
CA LYS A 474 30.08 24.77 -37.73
C LYS A 474 31.28 25.68 -37.39
N GLY A 475 32.49 25.37 -37.89
CA GLY A 475 33.68 26.19 -37.71
C GLY A 475 34.31 26.12 -36.31
N MET A 476 34.11 25.01 -35.57
CA MET A 476 34.71 24.85 -34.25
C MET A 476 36.24 24.72 -34.36
N THR A 477 36.96 25.64 -33.74
CA THR A 477 38.42 25.60 -33.62
C THR A 477 38.84 24.94 -32.30
N THR A 478 40.10 24.49 -32.24
CA THR A 478 40.66 23.90 -31.01
C THR A 478 40.61 24.88 -29.83
N LEU A 479 40.84 26.17 -30.08
CA LEU A 479 40.80 27.20 -29.06
C LEU A 479 39.38 27.41 -28.53
N ALA A 480 38.38 27.49 -29.44
CA ALA A 480 36.98 27.60 -29.09
C ALA A 480 36.47 26.35 -28.33
N ALA A 481 36.91 25.16 -28.74
CA ALA A 481 36.55 23.91 -28.04
C ALA A 481 37.10 23.89 -26.60
N LYS A 482 38.35 24.33 -26.38
CA LYS A 482 38.91 24.46 -25.02
C LYS A 482 38.14 25.45 -24.16
N GLU A 483 37.65 26.52 -24.73
CA GLU A 483 36.83 27.52 -24.00
C GLU A 483 35.44 26.96 -23.65
N HIS A 484 34.77 26.29 -24.60
CA HIS A 484 33.48 25.66 -24.37
C HIS A 484 33.55 24.55 -23.30
N LEU A 485 34.63 23.78 -23.22
CA LEU A 485 34.83 22.72 -22.24
C LEU A 485 35.11 23.19 -20.81
N LYS A 486 35.24 24.52 -20.60
CA LYS A 486 35.22 25.11 -19.25
C LYS A 486 33.83 25.07 -18.61
N ASP A 487 32.76 24.96 -19.41
CA ASP A 487 31.40 24.78 -18.93
C ASP A 487 31.20 23.29 -18.60
N ASN A 488 30.87 23.02 -17.33
CA ASN A 488 30.63 21.65 -16.83
C ASN A 488 29.47 20.96 -17.56
N VAL A 489 28.48 21.70 -18.07
CA VAL A 489 27.34 21.09 -18.81
C VAL A 489 27.83 20.62 -20.19
N VAL A 490 28.69 21.39 -20.86
CA VAL A 490 29.30 20.98 -22.13
C VAL A 490 30.18 19.75 -21.92
N LEU A 491 31.01 19.77 -20.87
CA LEU A 491 31.87 18.64 -20.52
C LEU A 491 31.05 17.37 -20.21
N ALA A 492 30.02 17.48 -19.40
CA ALA A 492 29.11 16.35 -19.10
C ALA A 492 28.42 15.82 -20.36
N THR A 493 28.05 16.73 -21.29
CA THR A 493 27.46 16.35 -22.58
C THR A 493 28.46 15.57 -23.43
N MET A 494 29.74 15.91 -23.39
CA MET A 494 30.79 15.15 -24.08
C MET A 494 31.03 13.79 -23.43
N MET A 495 31.02 13.67 -22.10
CA MET A 495 31.07 12.37 -21.42
C MET A 495 29.89 11.47 -21.84
N LEU A 496 28.70 12.04 -21.97
CA LEU A 496 27.51 11.33 -22.44
C LEU A 496 27.67 10.93 -23.92
N GLU A 497 28.21 11.78 -24.78
CA GLU A 497 28.44 11.47 -26.20
C GLU A 497 29.40 10.30 -26.36
N ASN A 498 30.43 10.23 -25.52
CA ASN A 498 31.46 9.16 -25.54
C ASN A 498 31.04 7.88 -24.81
N ASP A 499 29.78 7.74 -24.37
CA ASP A 499 29.26 6.58 -23.62
C ASP A 499 29.96 6.30 -22.26
N GLU A 500 30.62 7.31 -21.67
CA GLU A 500 31.23 7.21 -20.34
C GLU A 500 30.20 7.28 -19.21
N VAL A 501 29.04 7.84 -19.52
CA VAL A 501 27.85 7.92 -18.65
C VAL A 501 26.62 7.63 -19.49
N ASP A 502 25.55 7.19 -18.82
CA ASP A 502 24.28 6.80 -19.46
C ASP A 502 23.28 7.95 -19.59
N GLY A 503 23.47 9.03 -18.85
CA GLY A 503 22.56 10.19 -18.89
C GLY A 503 23.11 11.39 -18.15
N LEU A 504 22.47 12.54 -18.38
CA LEU A 504 22.83 13.83 -17.80
C LEU A 504 21.61 14.48 -17.17
N VAL A 505 21.76 15.03 -15.95
CA VAL A 505 20.75 15.85 -15.28
C VAL A 505 21.39 17.16 -14.80
N SER A 506 20.83 18.30 -15.21
CA SER A 506 21.31 19.65 -14.86
C SER A 506 20.13 20.61 -14.73
N GLY A 507 20.33 21.83 -14.26
CA GLY A 507 19.34 22.92 -14.21
C GLY A 507 18.97 23.37 -12.80
N ALA A 508 19.57 22.80 -11.75
CA ALA A 508 19.37 23.28 -10.38
C ALA A 508 19.91 24.69 -10.18
N VAL A 509 20.96 25.07 -10.91
CA VAL A 509 21.58 26.41 -10.95
C VAL A 509 21.57 26.98 -12.37
N ASN A 510 21.83 26.14 -13.37
CA ASN A 510 21.87 26.54 -14.78
C ASN A 510 20.48 26.90 -15.32
N THR A 511 20.46 27.66 -16.43
CA THR A 511 19.23 27.91 -17.16
C THR A 511 18.90 26.74 -18.07
N THR A 512 17.62 26.52 -18.36
CA THR A 512 17.13 25.52 -19.33
C THR A 512 17.88 25.64 -20.68
N ALA A 513 18.15 26.86 -21.16
CA ALA A 513 18.89 27.09 -22.39
C ALA A 513 20.34 26.57 -22.30
N ASN A 514 20.99 26.72 -21.16
CA ASN A 514 22.37 26.25 -20.95
C ASN A 514 22.45 24.72 -20.88
N THR A 515 21.42 24.06 -20.34
CA THR A 515 21.33 22.60 -20.28
C THR A 515 21.03 22.00 -21.67
N ILE A 516 20.07 22.60 -22.41
CA ILE A 516 19.57 22.01 -23.65
C ILE A 516 20.45 22.32 -24.87
N ARG A 517 21.02 23.53 -24.95
CA ARG A 517 21.81 23.96 -26.10
C ARG A 517 23.02 23.04 -26.42
N PRO A 518 23.89 22.66 -25.45
CA PRO A 518 24.93 21.69 -25.66
C PRO A 518 24.44 20.35 -26.18
N SER A 519 23.33 19.86 -25.59
CA SER A 519 22.73 18.59 -25.94
C SER A 519 22.22 18.56 -27.40
N LEU A 520 21.52 19.63 -27.83
CA LEU A 520 21.10 19.79 -29.23
C LEU A 520 22.29 19.86 -30.20
N GLN A 521 23.38 20.45 -29.79
CA GLN A 521 24.55 20.67 -30.64
C GLN A 521 25.46 19.45 -30.76
N ILE A 522 25.55 18.63 -29.73
CA ILE A 522 26.45 17.49 -29.60
C ILE A 522 25.72 16.17 -29.79
N ILE A 523 24.67 15.92 -28.95
CA ILE A 523 23.93 14.66 -28.95
C ILE A 523 22.98 14.56 -30.14
N LYS A 524 22.28 15.66 -30.49
CA LYS A 524 21.29 15.75 -31.59
C LYS A 524 20.00 14.94 -31.30
N THR A 525 19.07 14.98 -32.28
CA THR A 525 17.80 14.25 -32.23
C THR A 525 17.97 12.79 -32.63
N VAL A 526 17.01 11.95 -32.26
CA VAL A 526 16.84 10.59 -32.79
C VAL A 526 16.61 10.68 -34.30
N PRO A 527 17.12 9.75 -35.13
CA PRO A 527 16.82 9.69 -36.58
C PRO A 527 15.30 9.75 -36.81
N ASN A 528 14.89 10.46 -37.87
CA ASN A 528 13.49 10.69 -38.27
C ASN A 528 12.62 11.47 -37.26
N THR A 529 13.24 12.13 -36.27
CA THR A 529 12.57 13.02 -35.32
C THR A 529 12.88 14.47 -35.69
N SER A 530 11.83 15.29 -35.90
CA SER A 530 11.97 16.67 -36.36
C SER A 530 12.22 17.68 -35.25
N LEU A 531 11.85 17.33 -33.99
CA LEU A 531 11.95 18.22 -32.86
C LEU A 531 12.20 17.48 -31.55
N ILE A 532 12.74 18.21 -30.56
CA ILE A 532 12.77 17.81 -29.17
C ILE A 532 11.55 18.42 -28.47
N SER A 533 10.88 17.65 -27.64
CA SER A 533 9.78 18.12 -26.78
C SER A 533 10.03 17.75 -25.32
N SER A 534 9.09 18.11 -24.45
CA SER A 534 9.17 17.80 -23.01
C SER A 534 7.86 17.27 -22.46
N ILE A 535 7.95 16.46 -21.43
CA ILE A 535 6.78 16.08 -20.61
C ILE A 535 7.05 16.30 -19.14
N PHE A 536 5.96 16.51 -18.41
CA PHE A 536 5.89 16.42 -16.96
C PHE A 536 4.93 15.32 -16.54
N PHE A 537 5.33 14.53 -15.55
CA PHE A 537 4.43 13.64 -14.82
C PHE A 537 3.81 14.42 -13.66
N MET A 538 2.51 14.68 -13.76
CA MET A 538 1.74 15.40 -12.76
C MET A 538 1.08 14.40 -11.80
N LEU A 539 1.52 14.40 -10.54
CA LEU A 539 1.05 13.47 -9.52
C LEU A 539 -0.19 14.05 -8.83
N LEU A 540 -1.37 13.92 -9.47
CA LEU A 540 -2.63 14.37 -8.89
C LEU A 540 -3.05 13.41 -7.75
N PRO A 541 -3.92 13.82 -6.81
CA PRO A 541 -4.30 12.99 -5.67
C PRO A 541 -4.81 11.59 -6.05
N GLU A 542 -5.51 11.47 -7.19
CA GLU A 542 -6.14 10.21 -7.61
C GLU A 542 -5.43 9.48 -8.76
N GLN A 543 -4.52 10.16 -9.49
CA GLN A 543 -3.92 9.64 -10.71
C GLN A 543 -2.64 10.38 -11.08
N VAL A 544 -1.87 9.79 -11.98
CA VAL A 544 -0.72 10.43 -12.62
C VAL A 544 -1.09 10.79 -14.05
N LEU A 545 -0.89 12.05 -14.42
CA LEU A 545 -1.11 12.55 -15.78
C LEU A 545 0.22 12.95 -16.42
N VAL A 546 0.28 12.86 -17.73
CA VAL A 546 1.40 13.33 -18.54
C VAL A 546 1.00 14.62 -19.25
N TYR A 547 1.77 15.69 -19.04
CA TYR A 547 1.59 17.00 -19.68
C TYR A 547 2.72 17.27 -20.68
N GLY A 548 2.43 17.49 -21.92
CA GLY A 548 3.36 17.81 -23.01
C GLY A 548 2.80 18.87 -23.98
N ASP A 549 3.58 19.71 -24.64
CA ASP A 549 4.92 20.19 -24.27
C ASP A 549 4.79 21.37 -23.31
N CYS A 550 5.60 21.42 -22.28
CA CYS A 550 5.50 22.47 -21.26
C CYS A 550 6.80 23.26 -21.05
N ALA A 551 7.90 22.95 -21.80
CA ALA A 551 9.19 23.57 -21.56
C ALA A 551 10.01 23.97 -22.80
N ILE A 552 9.70 23.45 -24.02
CA ILE A 552 10.60 23.52 -25.16
C ILE A 552 10.06 24.33 -26.33
N ASN A 553 8.92 23.97 -26.88
CA ASN A 553 8.44 24.52 -28.16
C ASN A 553 7.47 25.68 -27.95
N PRO A 554 7.84 26.94 -28.30
CA PRO A 554 6.96 28.08 -28.07
C PRO A 554 5.62 28.01 -28.82
N ASN A 555 5.66 27.70 -30.10
CA ASN A 555 4.45 27.62 -30.92
C ASN A 555 4.63 26.54 -32.03
N PRO A 556 4.35 25.26 -31.69
CA PRO A 556 4.49 24.17 -32.65
C PRO A 556 3.43 24.26 -33.75
N ASN A 557 3.83 23.98 -35.01
CA ASN A 557 2.87 23.84 -36.10
C ASN A 557 2.10 22.50 -35.99
N PRO A 558 1.06 22.24 -36.81
CA PRO A 558 0.26 21.02 -36.67
C PRO A 558 1.06 19.70 -36.79
N MET A 559 2.08 19.65 -37.64
CA MET A 559 2.97 18.49 -37.79
C MET A 559 3.80 18.25 -36.55
N GLN A 560 4.38 19.32 -36.01
CA GLN A 560 5.17 19.29 -34.77
C GLN A 560 4.32 18.93 -33.55
N LEU A 561 3.10 19.49 -33.48
CA LEU A 561 2.17 19.17 -32.37
C LEU A 561 1.71 17.70 -32.40
N ALA A 562 1.51 17.14 -33.58
CA ALA A 562 1.24 15.71 -33.75
C ALA A 562 2.42 14.83 -33.30
N GLU A 563 3.65 15.25 -33.62
CA GLU A 563 4.86 14.56 -33.19
C GLU A 563 5.03 14.61 -31.67
N ILE A 564 4.78 15.77 -31.03
CA ILE A 564 4.78 15.90 -29.56
C ILE A 564 3.77 14.91 -28.95
N ALA A 565 2.58 14.79 -29.52
CA ALA A 565 1.56 13.86 -29.04
C ALA A 565 2.01 12.39 -29.09
N ILE A 566 2.64 11.99 -30.19
CA ILE A 566 3.16 10.64 -30.39
C ILE A 566 4.31 10.35 -29.41
N GLN A 567 5.30 11.26 -29.31
CA GLN A 567 6.40 11.13 -28.35
C GLN A 567 5.90 11.01 -26.91
N SER A 568 4.92 11.84 -26.54
CA SER A 568 4.34 11.85 -25.19
C SER A 568 3.55 10.56 -24.90
N ALA A 569 2.86 9.99 -25.88
CA ALA A 569 2.18 8.71 -25.75
C ALA A 569 3.15 7.55 -25.55
N ASP A 570 4.22 7.51 -26.35
CA ASP A 570 5.25 6.48 -26.24
C ASP A 570 5.98 6.58 -24.90
N SER A 571 6.33 7.79 -24.46
CA SER A 571 6.91 8.01 -23.14
C SER A 571 5.94 7.58 -22.02
N ALA A 572 4.66 7.94 -22.07
CA ALA A 572 3.69 7.49 -21.07
C ALA A 572 3.68 5.96 -20.95
N ARG A 573 3.70 5.26 -22.10
CA ARG A 573 3.74 3.78 -22.14
C ARG A 573 5.04 3.22 -21.57
N ASP A 574 6.18 3.81 -21.86
CA ASP A 574 7.50 3.41 -21.34
C ASP A 574 7.56 3.49 -19.82
N PHE A 575 6.81 4.41 -19.20
CA PHE A 575 6.69 4.59 -17.75
C PHE A 575 5.46 3.92 -17.13
N GLY A 576 4.78 3.03 -17.86
CA GLY A 576 3.67 2.20 -17.36
C GLY A 576 2.31 2.89 -17.29
N ILE A 577 2.15 4.03 -17.95
CA ILE A 577 0.87 4.74 -18.07
C ILE A 577 0.23 4.37 -19.43
N ASN A 578 -1.01 3.87 -19.42
CA ASN A 578 -1.74 3.60 -20.65
C ASN A 578 -2.10 4.93 -21.34
N PRO A 579 -1.59 5.23 -22.56
CA PRO A 579 -1.78 6.53 -23.18
C PRO A 579 -3.19 6.69 -23.77
N LEU A 580 -3.98 7.57 -23.17
CA LEU A 580 -5.21 8.12 -23.71
C LEU A 580 -4.96 9.62 -23.95
N VAL A 581 -4.68 9.99 -25.20
CA VAL A 581 -4.12 11.30 -25.53
C VAL A 581 -5.23 12.30 -25.87
N ALA A 582 -5.31 13.38 -25.08
CA ALA A 582 -6.19 14.52 -25.33
C ALA A 582 -5.39 15.69 -25.92
N MET A 583 -5.76 16.12 -27.13
CA MET A 583 -5.23 17.33 -27.75
C MET A 583 -6.00 18.53 -27.23
N ILE A 584 -5.37 19.31 -26.34
CA ILE A 584 -6.03 20.37 -25.57
C ILE A 584 -6.27 21.63 -26.40
N SER A 585 -7.46 22.19 -26.22
CA SER A 585 -7.90 23.44 -26.82
C SER A 585 -8.94 24.13 -25.91
N TYR A 586 -9.23 25.39 -26.17
CA TYR A 586 -10.38 26.05 -25.57
C TYR A 586 -11.73 25.59 -26.17
N SER A 587 -11.73 24.74 -27.20
CA SER A 587 -12.90 24.18 -27.87
C SER A 587 -12.96 22.66 -27.69
N THR A 588 -14.18 22.09 -27.62
CA THR A 588 -14.42 20.66 -27.71
C THR A 588 -15.16 20.35 -29.03
N GLY A 589 -14.54 19.54 -29.88
CA GLY A 589 -15.10 19.24 -31.21
C GLY A 589 -15.32 20.50 -32.06
N ASN A 590 -16.58 20.80 -32.39
CA ASN A 590 -16.97 21.94 -33.22
C ASN A 590 -17.58 23.11 -32.42
N SER A 591 -17.37 23.16 -31.08
CA SER A 591 -18.00 24.20 -30.24
C SER A 591 -17.48 25.61 -30.48
N ALA A 592 -16.30 25.75 -31.06
CA ALA A 592 -15.72 27.04 -31.47
C ALA A 592 -14.86 26.88 -32.74
N CYS A 593 -14.57 28.03 -33.39
CA CYS A 593 -13.74 28.15 -34.58
C CYS A 593 -12.57 29.13 -34.26
N GLY A 594 -11.45 28.97 -34.97
CA GLY A 594 -10.27 29.84 -34.84
C GLY A 594 -9.01 29.12 -35.29
N SER A 595 -7.96 29.91 -35.59
CA SER A 595 -6.67 29.37 -36.06
C SER A 595 -6.08 28.31 -35.12
N ASP A 596 -6.19 28.55 -33.79
CA ASP A 596 -5.65 27.66 -32.79
C ASP A 596 -6.43 26.35 -32.67
N VAL A 597 -7.77 26.40 -32.82
CA VAL A 597 -8.61 25.20 -32.84
C VAL A 597 -8.28 24.37 -34.07
N GLU A 598 -8.15 25.02 -35.26
CA GLU A 598 -7.81 24.35 -36.51
C GLU A 598 -6.41 23.74 -36.47
N LYS A 599 -5.45 24.40 -35.83
CA LYS A 599 -4.11 23.84 -35.56
C LYS A 599 -4.21 22.51 -34.80
N VAL A 600 -4.94 22.47 -33.70
CA VAL A 600 -5.14 21.28 -32.87
C VAL A 600 -5.90 20.19 -33.63
N ARG A 601 -6.99 20.55 -34.38
CA ARG A 601 -7.75 19.61 -35.18
C ARG A 601 -6.88 18.93 -36.24
N LYS A 602 -6.09 19.70 -37.00
CA LYS A 602 -5.16 19.16 -38.01
C LYS A 602 -4.08 18.28 -37.34
N ALA A 603 -3.54 18.68 -36.22
CA ALA A 603 -2.57 17.88 -35.46
C ALA A 603 -3.16 16.54 -35.01
N THR A 604 -4.39 16.53 -34.53
CA THR A 604 -5.10 15.30 -34.13
C THR A 604 -5.21 14.32 -35.28
N ILE A 605 -5.69 14.79 -36.44
CA ILE A 605 -5.82 13.96 -37.67
C ILE A 605 -4.46 13.39 -38.09
N ILE A 606 -3.41 14.22 -38.13
CA ILE A 606 -2.06 13.79 -38.52
C ILE A 606 -1.54 12.71 -37.54
N ALA A 607 -1.74 12.90 -36.22
CA ALA A 607 -1.30 11.94 -35.22
C ALA A 607 -2.03 10.59 -35.35
N GLN A 608 -3.33 10.60 -35.56
CA GLN A 608 -4.14 9.40 -35.80
C GLN A 608 -3.73 8.66 -37.06
N GLN A 609 -3.41 9.38 -38.14
CA GLN A 609 -2.93 8.78 -39.40
C GLN A 609 -1.54 8.14 -39.27
N LYS A 610 -0.61 8.81 -38.53
CA LYS A 610 0.74 8.30 -38.31
C LYS A 610 0.79 7.12 -37.33
N ARG A 611 -0.10 7.09 -36.34
CA ARG A 611 -0.11 6.09 -35.27
C ARG A 611 -1.57 5.64 -34.95
N PRO A 612 -2.16 4.82 -35.82
CA PRO A 612 -3.51 4.31 -35.67
C PRO A 612 -3.70 3.37 -34.46
N ASP A 613 -2.59 2.88 -33.90
CA ASP A 613 -2.56 2.08 -32.68
C ASP A 613 -2.79 2.91 -31.40
N LEU A 614 -2.57 4.23 -31.45
CA LEU A 614 -2.77 5.13 -30.32
C LEU A 614 -4.20 5.68 -30.26
N ILE A 615 -4.73 5.76 -29.05
CA ILE A 615 -6.05 6.37 -28.81
C ILE A 615 -5.85 7.87 -28.56
N ILE A 616 -6.03 8.68 -29.61
CA ILE A 616 -5.84 10.13 -29.62
C ILE A 616 -7.14 10.81 -30.02
N ASP A 617 -7.55 11.87 -29.32
CA ASP A 617 -8.74 12.66 -29.64
C ASP A 617 -8.53 14.15 -29.35
N GLY A 618 -9.22 14.99 -30.11
CA GLY A 618 -9.17 16.46 -29.95
C GLY A 618 -9.74 17.19 -31.17
N PRO A 619 -10.00 18.48 -31.02
CA PRO A 619 -9.75 19.33 -29.87
C PRO A 619 -10.66 19.02 -28.69
N LEU A 620 -10.10 19.05 -27.47
CA LEU A 620 -10.83 18.84 -26.22
C LEU A 620 -10.50 19.94 -25.22
N GLN A 621 -11.52 20.45 -24.51
CA GLN A 621 -11.30 21.31 -23.36
C GLN A 621 -10.74 20.49 -22.20
N TYR A 622 -9.96 21.15 -21.32
CA TYR A 622 -9.29 20.51 -20.19
C TYR A 622 -10.27 19.76 -19.27
N ASP A 623 -11.42 20.37 -18.94
CA ASP A 623 -12.48 19.78 -18.14
C ASP A 623 -13.14 18.57 -18.86
N ALA A 624 -13.38 18.70 -20.16
CA ALA A 624 -13.93 17.61 -20.95
C ALA A 624 -12.95 16.43 -21.09
N ALA A 625 -11.65 16.68 -21.11
CA ALA A 625 -10.64 15.63 -21.18
C ALA A 625 -10.59 14.77 -19.90
N LEU A 626 -10.83 15.38 -18.71
CA LEU A 626 -10.61 14.74 -17.41
C LEU A 626 -11.88 14.36 -16.65
N ILE A 627 -12.97 15.14 -16.78
CA ILE A 627 -14.17 14.97 -15.96
C ILE A 627 -15.25 14.19 -16.75
N LYS A 628 -15.59 13.00 -16.24
CA LYS A 628 -16.53 12.09 -16.92
C LYS A 628 -17.92 12.69 -17.19
N GLU A 629 -18.44 13.45 -16.23
CA GLU A 629 -19.71 14.13 -16.34
C GLU A 629 -19.70 15.15 -17.48
N VAL A 630 -18.65 15.97 -17.58
CA VAL A 630 -18.46 16.96 -18.64
C VAL A 630 -18.30 16.28 -20.00
N ALA A 631 -17.51 15.20 -20.05
CA ALA A 631 -17.28 14.43 -21.26
C ALA A 631 -18.58 13.86 -21.86
N ARG A 632 -19.49 13.36 -21.01
CA ARG A 632 -20.79 12.83 -21.46
C ARG A 632 -21.64 13.85 -22.22
N PHE A 633 -21.54 15.13 -21.85
CA PHE A 633 -22.28 16.22 -22.53
C PHE A 633 -21.54 16.76 -23.73
N LYS A 634 -20.21 17.01 -23.59
CA LYS A 634 -19.44 17.70 -24.64
C LYS A 634 -18.87 16.79 -25.71
N ALA A 635 -18.54 15.54 -25.36
CA ALA A 635 -17.92 14.58 -26.30
C ALA A 635 -18.35 13.12 -26.02
N PRO A 636 -19.66 12.79 -26.15
CA PRO A 636 -20.19 11.48 -25.74
C PRO A 636 -19.60 10.29 -26.51
N ASN A 637 -19.14 10.51 -27.76
CA ASN A 637 -18.56 9.47 -28.60
C ASN A 637 -17.05 9.34 -28.50
N SER A 638 -16.39 10.18 -27.68
CA SER A 638 -14.94 10.18 -27.54
C SER A 638 -14.47 8.98 -26.72
N LYS A 639 -13.43 8.32 -27.21
CA LYS A 639 -12.74 7.24 -26.48
C LYS A 639 -11.75 7.77 -25.43
N VAL A 640 -11.46 9.08 -25.44
CA VAL A 640 -10.48 9.77 -24.59
C VAL A 640 -11.14 10.66 -23.54
N ALA A 641 -12.16 11.40 -23.91
CA ALA A 641 -12.82 12.37 -23.04
C ALA A 641 -13.27 11.75 -21.71
N GLY A 642 -13.03 12.46 -20.62
CA GLY A 642 -13.35 12.05 -19.25
C GLY A 642 -12.43 10.99 -18.63
N LYS A 643 -11.35 10.59 -19.34
CA LYS A 643 -10.40 9.57 -18.89
C LYS A 643 -9.00 9.73 -19.51
N ALA A 644 -8.70 10.91 -20.05
CA ALA A 644 -7.38 11.20 -20.60
C ALA A 644 -6.27 11.01 -19.57
N THR A 645 -5.14 10.45 -20.03
CA THR A 645 -3.94 10.26 -19.23
C THR A 645 -2.77 11.09 -19.73
N VAL A 646 -2.83 11.52 -21.00
CA VAL A 646 -1.81 12.37 -21.64
C VAL A 646 -2.53 13.60 -22.20
N LEU A 647 -2.08 14.80 -21.81
CA LEU A 647 -2.63 16.08 -22.24
C LEU A 647 -1.58 16.84 -23.04
N ILE A 648 -1.90 17.16 -24.28
CA ILE A 648 -1.00 17.88 -25.20
C ILE A 648 -1.51 19.30 -25.38
N PHE A 649 -0.67 20.27 -25.00
CA PHE A 649 -1.01 21.69 -25.03
C PHE A 649 -0.64 22.32 -26.38
N PRO A 650 -1.45 23.28 -26.89
CA PRO A 650 -1.28 23.84 -28.22
C PRO A 650 -0.03 24.71 -28.37
N ASP A 651 0.46 25.25 -27.30
CA ASP A 651 1.62 26.15 -27.24
C ASP A 651 2.25 26.18 -25.85
N LEU A 652 3.46 26.74 -25.76
CA LEU A 652 4.24 26.77 -24.52
C LEU A 652 3.61 27.64 -23.43
N ASN A 653 2.95 28.75 -23.78
CA ASN A 653 2.28 29.60 -22.80
C ASN A 653 1.19 28.80 -22.07
N THR A 654 0.37 28.11 -22.85
CA THR A 654 -0.70 27.25 -22.31
C THR A 654 -0.11 26.12 -21.46
N GLY A 655 0.86 25.38 -21.98
CA GLY A 655 1.47 24.23 -21.28
C GLY A 655 2.20 24.63 -20.01
N ASN A 656 3.09 25.63 -20.09
CA ASN A 656 3.89 26.09 -18.97
C ASN A 656 3.05 26.72 -17.84
N THR A 657 2.07 27.57 -18.22
CA THR A 657 1.17 28.17 -17.24
C THR A 657 0.29 27.15 -16.55
N THR A 658 -0.27 26.20 -17.33
CA THR A 658 -1.18 25.17 -16.80
C THR A 658 -0.47 24.24 -15.81
N TYR A 659 0.72 23.69 -16.16
CA TYR A 659 1.38 22.78 -15.24
C TYR A 659 1.77 23.48 -13.94
N LYS A 660 2.27 24.73 -14.00
CA LYS A 660 2.63 25.52 -12.82
C LYS A 660 1.41 25.88 -11.97
N ALA A 661 0.31 26.29 -12.63
CA ALA A 661 -0.94 26.59 -11.93
C ALA A 661 -1.47 25.36 -11.18
N VAL A 662 -1.54 24.23 -11.86
CA VAL A 662 -2.00 22.96 -11.25
C VAL A 662 -1.05 22.52 -10.12
N GLN A 663 0.27 22.54 -10.36
CA GLN A 663 1.26 22.18 -9.35
C GLN A 663 1.14 23.03 -8.09
N ARG A 664 1.07 24.35 -8.24
CA ARG A 664 1.09 25.27 -7.09
C ARG A 664 -0.25 25.37 -6.40
N SER A 665 -1.35 25.46 -7.14
CA SER A 665 -2.70 25.62 -6.56
C SER A 665 -3.15 24.34 -5.81
N ALA A 666 -2.79 23.17 -6.30
CA ALA A 666 -3.14 21.91 -5.66
C ALA A 666 -2.00 21.31 -4.81
N ASN A 667 -0.89 22.03 -4.64
CA ASN A 667 0.30 21.57 -3.90
C ASN A 667 0.75 20.16 -4.31
N LEU A 668 0.86 19.96 -5.63
CA LEU A 668 1.20 18.65 -6.21
C LEU A 668 2.69 18.51 -6.48
N ILE A 669 3.14 17.27 -6.49
CA ILE A 669 4.46 16.92 -7.01
C ILE A 669 4.35 16.80 -8.55
N SER A 670 5.27 17.46 -9.26
CA SER A 670 5.46 17.28 -10.70
C SER A 670 6.88 16.80 -10.96
N ILE A 671 7.03 15.71 -11.71
CA ILE A 671 8.34 15.15 -12.04
C ILE A 671 8.66 15.49 -13.49
N GLY A 672 9.78 16.15 -13.72
CA GLY A 672 10.20 16.64 -15.03
C GLY A 672 10.82 18.05 -14.98
N PRO A 673 11.10 18.67 -16.16
CA PRO A 673 10.75 18.18 -17.49
C PRO A 673 11.65 17.04 -17.94
N MET A 674 11.05 15.99 -18.52
CA MET A 674 11.77 14.95 -19.22
C MET A 674 11.81 15.27 -20.71
N LEU A 675 13.00 15.33 -21.29
CA LEU A 675 13.15 15.62 -22.72
C LEU A 675 12.90 14.40 -23.58
N GLN A 676 12.24 14.60 -24.70
CA GLN A 676 11.87 13.59 -25.68
C GLN A 676 12.50 13.89 -27.05
N GLY A 677 12.69 12.87 -27.87
CA GLY A 677 13.24 13.03 -29.21
C GLY A 677 14.74 13.26 -29.30
N ILE A 678 15.46 13.20 -28.15
CA ILE A 678 16.91 13.31 -28.08
C ILE A 678 17.57 11.92 -28.14
N ARG A 679 18.73 11.77 -28.80
CA ARG A 679 19.39 10.48 -29.04
C ARG A 679 19.93 9.83 -27.77
N LYS A 680 20.43 10.60 -26.80
CA LYS A 680 20.86 10.13 -25.48
C LYS A 680 20.18 10.96 -24.38
N PRO A 681 19.87 10.40 -23.21
CA PRO A 681 19.02 11.08 -22.22
C PRO A 681 19.73 12.26 -21.56
N VAL A 682 19.12 13.42 -21.73
CA VAL A 682 19.47 14.66 -21.03
C VAL A 682 18.19 15.22 -20.46
N ASN A 683 18.17 15.53 -19.18
CA ASN A 683 16.98 16.13 -18.54
C ASN A 683 17.34 17.39 -17.76
N ASP A 684 16.41 18.34 -17.82
CA ASP A 684 16.52 19.64 -17.17
C ASP A 684 15.83 19.63 -15.80
N LEU A 685 16.24 20.53 -14.94
CA LEU A 685 15.63 20.76 -13.63
C LEU A 685 15.06 22.18 -13.57
N SER A 686 14.04 22.38 -12.76
CA SER A 686 13.67 23.72 -12.34
C SER A 686 14.67 24.24 -11.32
N ARG A 687 15.03 25.54 -11.35
CA ARG A 687 15.88 26.17 -10.32
C ARG A 687 15.30 26.06 -8.90
N GLY A 688 13.99 25.93 -8.79
CA GLY A 688 13.30 25.70 -7.53
C GLY A 688 13.05 24.22 -7.20
N ALA A 689 13.73 23.28 -7.87
CA ALA A 689 13.59 21.85 -7.64
C ALA A 689 13.99 21.48 -6.20
N SER A 690 13.20 20.66 -5.58
CA SER A 690 13.51 20.01 -4.30
C SER A 690 14.50 18.86 -4.50
N VAL A 691 15.05 18.34 -3.41
CA VAL A 691 15.91 17.16 -3.45
C VAL A 691 15.17 15.96 -4.07
N ASP A 692 13.90 15.77 -3.72
CA ASP A 692 13.09 14.69 -4.27
C ASP A 692 12.83 14.84 -5.78
N ASP A 693 12.60 16.07 -6.27
CA ASP A 693 12.46 16.33 -7.71
C ASP A 693 13.74 15.92 -8.46
N ILE A 694 14.91 16.19 -7.91
CA ILE A 694 16.21 15.80 -8.50
C ILE A 694 16.35 14.26 -8.49
N VAL A 695 16.04 13.60 -7.37
CA VAL A 695 16.08 12.11 -7.26
C VAL A 695 15.19 11.46 -8.33
N TYR A 696 13.96 11.94 -8.48
CA TYR A 696 13.04 11.37 -9.48
C TYR A 696 13.45 11.72 -10.92
N THR A 697 14.05 12.90 -11.15
CA THR A 697 14.61 13.24 -12.49
C THR A 697 15.79 12.34 -12.84
N ILE A 698 16.67 12.03 -11.89
CA ILE A 698 17.75 11.04 -12.06
C ILE A 698 17.15 9.66 -12.39
N ALA A 699 16.09 9.24 -11.67
CA ALA A 699 15.40 7.98 -11.94
C ALA A 699 14.79 7.94 -13.35
N LEU A 700 14.10 9.02 -13.78
CA LEU A 700 13.57 9.14 -15.14
C LEU A 700 14.67 9.02 -16.19
N THR A 701 15.82 9.69 -15.98
CA THR A 701 16.96 9.68 -16.90
C THR A 701 17.55 8.28 -17.03
N ALA A 702 17.68 7.54 -15.93
CA ALA A 702 18.16 6.17 -15.91
C ALA A 702 17.22 5.22 -16.68
N ILE A 703 15.90 5.34 -16.47
CA ILE A 703 14.88 4.56 -17.18
C ILE A 703 14.89 4.88 -18.67
N GLN A 704 14.96 6.17 -19.02
CA GLN A 704 15.00 6.63 -20.41
C GLN A 704 16.20 6.06 -21.14
N SER A 705 17.40 6.02 -20.50
CA SER A 705 18.59 5.39 -21.06
C SER A 705 18.38 3.91 -21.37
N ASP A 706 17.86 3.15 -20.43
CA ASP A 706 17.57 1.73 -20.62
C ASP A 706 16.61 1.48 -21.79
N LYS A 707 15.55 2.30 -21.90
CA LYS A 707 14.56 2.18 -22.97
C LYS A 707 15.13 2.54 -24.35
N LEU A 708 15.97 3.57 -24.43
CA LEU A 708 16.63 3.95 -25.70
C LEU A 708 17.60 2.88 -26.18
N GLN A 709 18.43 2.32 -25.30
CA GLN A 709 19.36 1.23 -25.63
C GLN A 709 18.61 -0.01 -26.13
N ASN A 710 17.52 -0.42 -25.44
CA ASN A 710 16.73 -1.58 -25.85
C ASN A 710 16.03 -1.37 -27.22
N LYS A 711 15.57 -0.15 -27.55
CA LYS A 711 15.00 0.17 -28.87
C LYS A 711 16.05 0.12 -29.99
N THR A 712 17.29 0.49 -29.73
CA THR A 712 18.39 0.43 -30.70
C THR A 712 18.71 -1.02 -31.03
N ILE A 713 18.86 -1.91 -30.05
CA ILE A 713 19.13 -3.33 -30.24
C ILE A 713 18.04 -4.01 -31.08
N ILE A 714 16.76 -3.77 -30.78
CA ILE A 714 15.63 -4.36 -31.53
C ILE A 714 15.64 -3.91 -33.01
N ASN A 715 16.00 -2.66 -33.27
CA ASN A 715 16.06 -2.15 -34.66
C ASN A 715 17.26 -2.72 -35.42
N GLU A 716 18.37 -2.98 -34.78
CA GLU A 716 19.53 -3.63 -35.38
C GLU A 716 19.27 -5.10 -35.74
N ASP A 717 18.56 -5.84 -34.85
CA ASP A 717 18.15 -7.22 -35.09
C ASP A 717 17.08 -7.36 -36.19
N MET A 718 16.29 -6.33 -36.49
CA MET A 718 15.30 -6.31 -37.58
C MET A 718 15.90 -5.87 -38.92
N THR A 719 17.14 -5.36 -38.93
CA THR A 719 17.83 -4.95 -40.14
C THR A 719 18.89 -5.96 -40.60
N LEU A 720 19.18 -6.98 -39.82
CA LEU A 720 19.94 -8.19 -40.16
C LEU A 720 18.97 -9.31 -40.59
#